data_162a5068ce3dbd3d3b1100345c58af00
#
_entry.id   162a5068ce3dbd3d3b1100345c58af00
#
_cell.length_a   1.000
_cell.length_b   1.000
_cell.length_c   1.000
_cell.angle_alpha   90.00
_cell.angle_beta   90.00
_cell.angle_gamma   90.00
#
_symmetry.space_group_name_H-M   'P 1'
#
loop_
_entity.id
_entity.type
_entity.pdbx_description
1 polymer ?
#
loop_
_entity_poly.entity_id
_entity_poly.type
_entity_poly.pdbx_seq_one_letter_code
_entity_poly.pdbx_strand_id
1 'polypeptide(L)'
;MMAHNALGAISVSDIEALGISSELAEKLYTHVSQIINNYGSATPETWSRISKHVLTPDLPFSFHQMMFYGCYKDFGPDPPAWLPDPKSAALTNVGQLLQRRGKEFLGEGYVDPISSFSAFQEFSVSNPEVYWKTVLDEMDVAFSVPPQCILREDLSGESSFLNPGGQWLPGAYVNPAKNCLSLNSKRILDDTVIRWRCEGSDDLPVSSMTLEELRTEVWLVAYALNSLGLDRGSAIAIDMPMNVKAVVIYLAIVLAGYVVVSIADSFAPLEISTRLKISKAKAIFTQDLIIRGDKNIPLYSRVVDAQSPMAIVIPTKGSSFSMKLRDGDISWHDFLEKVQNLRGNEFAAVEQPIEAFTNILFSSGTTGEPKAIPWTSATPFKAAADAWCHMDIRKGDIVAWPTNLGWMMGPWLVYASLLNGACIALYNGSPLGSSFAKFVQDAKVTMLGVIPSIVRTWKTANTTAGYDWSAIRCFGSTGEASNVDEHLWLMGRALYKPIIEYCGGTEIGGGFVSGSFLQPQSLAAFSTPAMGCSLFILGDDGHPIPHDVPGIGELALGPLMFGASSSLLNADHYNVYYKGMPVWNGKILRRHGDVFERTSRGYYHAHGRADDTMNLGGIKVSSVEIERICNVVDSSILETAAIGVPPPQGGPEQLVIAVVFKNLENSTTDLEQLRKSFNSAVQKKLNPLFRVSRVVPHPSLPRTASNKVMRRILRQQFVQQEQN
;
A
#
# COMPACT_ATOMS: atom_id res chain seq x y z
N MET A 1 -16.89 -17.72 -16.83
CA MET A 1 -15.64 -18.51 -16.87
C MET A 1 -15.73 -19.53 -17.98
N MET A 2 -14.78 -19.59 -18.92
CA MET A 2 -14.67 -20.72 -19.83
C MET A 2 -14.44 -21.98 -19.00
N ALA A 3 -15.20 -23.04 -19.27
CA ALA A 3 -14.99 -24.33 -18.61
C ALA A 3 -13.68 -24.94 -19.11
N HIS A 4 -12.64 -24.90 -18.30
CA HIS A 4 -11.36 -25.54 -18.62
C HIS A 4 -11.46 -27.06 -18.41
N ASN A 5 -10.90 -27.83 -19.33
CA ASN A 5 -10.74 -29.28 -19.16
C ASN A 5 -9.75 -29.58 -18.02
N ALA A 6 -9.93 -30.71 -17.33
CA ALA A 6 -8.92 -31.19 -16.39
C ALA A 6 -7.59 -31.39 -17.13
N LEU A 7 -6.46 -31.11 -16.48
CA LEU A 7 -5.13 -31.12 -17.11
C LEU A 7 -4.80 -32.46 -17.78
N GLY A 8 -5.25 -33.57 -17.18
CA GLY A 8 -5.07 -34.91 -17.77
C GLY A 8 -5.94 -35.22 -19.00
N ALA A 9 -6.88 -34.34 -19.36
CA ALA A 9 -7.76 -34.49 -20.52
C ALA A 9 -7.42 -33.52 -21.67
N ILE A 10 -6.36 -32.73 -21.53
CA ILE A 10 -5.92 -31.76 -22.55
C ILE A 10 -5.23 -32.52 -23.70
N SER A 11 -5.49 -32.06 -24.93
CA SER A 11 -4.88 -32.61 -26.16
C SER A 11 -4.01 -31.56 -26.86
N VAL A 12 -3.22 -31.98 -27.86
CA VAL A 12 -2.45 -31.09 -28.73
C VAL A 12 -3.38 -30.10 -29.44
N SER A 13 -4.54 -30.55 -29.91
CA SER A 13 -5.53 -29.67 -30.58
C SER A 13 -6.12 -28.60 -29.66
N ASP A 14 -6.24 -28.86 -28.37
CA ASP A 14 -6.69 -27.82 -27.42
C ASP A 14 -5.64 -26.71 -27.29
N ILE A 15 -4.34 -27.07 -27.36
CA ILE A 15 -3.23 -26.08 -27.30
C ILE A 15 -3.16 -25.30 -28.62
N GLU A 16 -3.30 -25.98 -29.78
CA GLU A 16 -3.34 -25.33 -31.09
C GLU A 16 -4.50 -24.32 -31.21
N ALA A 17 -5.66 -24.65 -30.65
CA ALA A 17 -6.84 -23.77 -30.63
C ALA A 17 -6.59 -22.41 -29.93
N LEU A 18 -5.51 -22.30 -29.13
CA LEU A 18 -5.09 -21.04 -28.50
C LEU A 18 -4.17 -20.18 -29.39
N GLY A 19 -3.96 -20.57 -30.66
CA GLY A 19 -3.10 -19.86 -31.62
C GLY A 19 -1.63 -20.23 -31.53
N ILE A 20 -1.31 -21.36 -30.89
CA ILE A 20 0.05 -21.90 -30.80
C ILE A 20 0.30 -22.78 -32.01
N SER A 21 1.48 -22.69 -32.64
CA SER A 21 1.83 -23.54 -33.80
C SER A 21 1.87 -25.01 -33.44
N SER A 22 1.51 -25.90 -34.39
CA SER A 22 1.47 -27.35 -34.18
C SER A 22 2.78 -27.91 -33.60
N GLU A 23 3.90 -27.48 -34.14
CA GLU A 23 5.22 -27.93 -33.65
C GLU A 23 5.46 -27.55 -32.18
N LEU A 24 5.11 -26.33 -31.79
CA LEU A 24 5.25 -25.87 -30.40
C LEU A 24 4.21 -26.55 -29.50
N ALA A 25 2.98 -26.73 -29.98
CA ALA A 25 1.90 -27.39 -29.23
C ALA A 25 2.26 -28.85 -28.89
N GLU A 26 2.83 -29.59 -29.82
CA GLU A 26 3.34 -30.96 -29.58
C GLU A 26 4.46 -30.99 -28.52
N LYS A 27 5.42 -30.04 -28.60
CA LYS A 27 6.50 -29.93 -27.61
C LYS A 27 5.96 -29.62 -26.21
N LEU A 28 5.04 -28.63 -26.11
CA LEU A 28 4.41 -28.24 -24.85
C LEU A 28 3.59 -29.39 -24.26
N TYR A 29 2.78 -30.05 -25.09
CA TYR A 29 1.98 -31.19 -24.67
C TYR A 29 2.84 -32.33 -24.13
N THR A 30 3.91 -32.67 -24.85
CA THR A 30 4.87 -33.72 -24.44
C THR A 30 5.49 -33.39 -23.08
N HIS A 31 5.93 -32.15 -22.89
CA HIS A 31 6.54 -31.70 -21.63
C HIS A 31 5.54 -31.74 -20.47
N VAL A 32 4.33 -31.21 -20.69
CA VAL A 32 3.24 -31.22 -19.68
C VAL A 32 2.88 -32.69 -19.34
N SER A 33 2.75 -33.58 -20.34
CA SER A 33 2.44 -34.98 -20.12
C SER A 33 3.51 -35.71 -19.30
N GLN A 34 4.80 -35.40 -19.52
CA GLN A 34 5.89 -35.95 -18.70
C GLN A 34 5.78 -35.51 -17.24
N ILE A 35 5.43 -34.21 -16.99
CA ILE A 35 5.22 -33.71 -15.63
C ILE A 35 4.02 -34.42 -14.98
N ILE A 36 2.91 -34.56 -15.70
CA ILE A 36 1.70 -35.23 -15.20
C ILE A 36 2.00 -36.68 -14.82
N ASN A 37 2.74 -37.39 -15.66
CA ASN A 37 3.10 -38.78 -15.40
C ASN A 37 3.96 -38.97 -14.15
N ASN A 38 4.79 -37.97 -13.83
CA ASN A 38 5.67 -38.02 -12.67
C ASN A 38 5.01 -37.54 -11.36
N TYR A 39 4.08 -36.55 -11.41
CA TYR A 39 3.57 -35.88 -10.25
C TYR A 39 2.04 -35.91 -10.12
N GLY A 40 1.32 -36.53 -11.08
CA GLY A 40 -0.15 -36.51 -11.16
C GLY A 40 -0.69 -35.30 -11.88
N SER A 41 -1.99 -35.31 -12.23
CA SER A 41 -2.61 -34.25 -13.04
C SER A 41 -3.20 -33.07 -12.23
N ALA A 42 -3.30 -33.19 -10.89
CA ALA A 42 -4.05 -32.27 -10.06
C ALA A 42 -3.35 -31.95 -8.72
N THR A 43 -2.04 -31.79 -8.74
CA THR A 43 -1.24 -31.54 -7.53
C THR A 43 -0.57 -30.18 -7.57
N PRO A 44 -0.36 -29.51 -6.40
CA PRO A 44 0.43 -28.28 -6.32
C PRO A 44 1.86 -28.42 -6.88
N GLU A 45 2.47 -29.62 -6.75
CA GLU A 45 3.79 -29.90 -7.31
C GLU A 45 3.75 -29.86 -8.84
N THR A 46 2.73 -30.46 -9.46
CA THR A 46 2.53 -30.42 -10.92
C THR A 46 2.43 -28.99 -11.43
N TRP A 47 1.62 -28.16 -10.77
CA TRP A 47 1.54 -26.72 -11.10
C TRP A 47 2.91 -26.04 -10.93
N SER A 48 3.60 -26.28 -9.82
CA SER A 48 4.93 -25.71 -9.59
C SER A 48 5.94 -26.08 -10.67
N ARG A 49 5.89 -27.31 -11.19
CA ARG A 49 6.75 -27.76 -12.31
C ARG A 49 6.35 -27.11 -13.63
N ILE A 50 5.06 -27.08 -13.94
CA ILE A 50 4.56 -26.44 -15.18
C ILE A 50 4.90 -24.96 -15.19
N SER A 51 4.62 -24.23 -14.10
CA SER A 51 4.87 -22.80 -14.02
C SER A 51 6.35 -22.43 -14.14
N LYS A 52 7.27 -23.27 -13.63
CA LYS A 52 8.72 -23.02 -13.66
C LYS A 52 9.41 -23.47 -14.94
N HIS A 53 8.90 -24.52 -15.61
CA HIS A 53 9.64 -25.18 -16.70
C HIS A 53 8.93 -25.17 -18.04
N VAL A 54 7.63 -24.86 -18.09
CA VAL A 54 6.84 -24.87 -19.32
C VAL A 54 6.39 -23.46 -19.70
N LEU A 55 5.88 -22.70 -18.72
CA LEU A 55 5.29 -21.38 -18.97
C LEU A 55 6.35 -20.29 -19.12
N THR A 56 6.27 -19.54 -20.21
CA THR A 56 7.11 -18.38 -20.48
C THR A 56 6.26 -17.15 -20.77
N PRO A 57 6.78 -15.93 -20.54
CA PRO A 57 6.02 -14.68 -20.79
C PRO A 57 5.52 -14.51 -22.23
N ASP A 58 6.12 -15.20 -23.20
CA ASP A 58 5.79 -15.08 -24.63
C ASP A 58 4.64 -15.98 -25.05
N LEU A 59 4.27 -16.96 -24.23
CA LEU A 59 3.13 -17.84 -24.51
C LEU A 59 1.81 -17.09 -24.31
N PRO A 60 0.75 -17.41 -25.09
CA PRO A 60 -0.57 -16.81 -24.91
C PRO A 60 -1.08 -16.98 -23.47
N PHE A 61 -1.64 -15.94 -22.88
CA PHE A 61 -2.15 -16.00 -21.51
C PHE A 61 -3.25 -17.05 -21.33
N SER A 62 -4.05 -17.31 -22.37
CA SER A 62 -5.02 -18.41 -22.39
C SER A 62 -4.39 -19.79 -22.15
N PHE A 63 -3.13 -20.00 -22.56
CA PHE A 63 -2.41 -21.23 -22.24
C PHE A 63 -2.01 -21.28 -20.76
N HIS A 64 -1.58 -20.18 -20.17
CA HIS A 64 -1.32 -20.09 -18.72
C HIS A 64 -2.60 -20.41 -17.91
N GLN A 65 -3.75 -19.84 -18.31
CA GLN A 65 -5.05 -20.13 -17.70
C GLN A 65 -5.44 -21.58 -17.85
N MET A 66 -5.26 -22.18 -19.06
CA MET A 66 -5.54 -23.59 -19.31
C MET A 66 -4.73 -24.48 -18.35
N MET A 67 -3.46 -24.20 -18.16
CA MET A 67 -2.60 -24.98 -17.26
C MET A 67 -3.02 -24.82 -15.79
N PHE A 68 -3.24 -23.59 -15.33
CA PHE A 68 -3.61 -23.32 -13.93
C PHE A 68 -4.97 -23.91 -13.58
N TYR A 69 -6.01 -23.54 -14.32
CA TYR A 69 -7.37 -24.01 -14.05
C TYR A 69 -7.55 -25.50 -14.34
N GLY A 70 -6.84 -26.04 -15.34
CA GLY A 70 -6.85 -27.45 -15.61
C GLY A 70 -6.20 -28.29 -14.49
N CYS A 71 -5.10 -27.80 -13.90
CA CYS A 71 -4.45 -28.44 -12.76
C CYS A 71 -5.34 -28.40 -11.50
N TYR A 72 -6.06 -27.32 -11.29
CA TYR A 72 -6.82 -27.08 -10.06
C TYR A 72 -8.34 -27.19 -10.22
N LYS A 73 -8.82 -27.83 -11.30
CA LYS A 73 -10.25 -27.93 -11.63
C LYS A 73 -11.13 -28.37 -10.45
N ASP A 74 -10.68 -29.38 -9.71
CA ASP A 74 -11.42 -29.99 -8.61
C ASP A 74 -10.77 -29.75 -7.24
N PHE A 75 -9.85 -28.76 -7.16
CA PHE A 75 -9.08 -28.51 -5.94
C PHE A 75 -9.89 -27.79 -4.85
N GLY A 76 -10.90 -27.04 -5.24
CA GLY A 76 -11.66 -26.18 -4.34
C GLY A 76 -11.06 -24.77 -4.22
N PRO A 77 -11.43 -24.00 -3.18
CA PRO A 77 -10.98 -22.62 -3.02
C PRO A 77 -9.46 -22.52 -2.76
N ASP A 78 -8.88 -21.39 -3.10
CA ASP A 78 -7.51 -21.00 -2.78
C ASP A 78 -6.43 -21.99 -3.24
N PRO A 79 -6.40 -22.37 -4.53
CA PRO A 79 -5.33 -23.22 -5.02
C PRO A 79 -3.97 -22.47 -4.95
N PRO A 80 -2.90 -23.12 -4.48
CA PRO A 80 -1.60 -22.46 -4.36
C PRO A 80 -1.00 -22.19 -5.74
N ALA A 81 -0.86 -20.91 -6.07
CA ALA A 81 -0.23 -20.46 -7.32
C ALA A 81 1.31 -20.43 -7.22
N TRP A 82 1.81 -20.34 -5.99
CA TRP A 82 3.25 -20.38 -5.71
C TRP A 82 3.54 -21.21 -4.46
N LEU A 83 4.61 -21.99 -4.52
CA LEU A 83 5.12 -22.79 -3.40
C LEU A 83 6.53 -22.35 -3.02
N PRO A 84 6.84 -22.25 -1.70
CA PRO A 84 8.19 -21.97 -1.24
C PRO A 84 9.14 -23.11 -1.63
N ASP A 85 10.31 -22.73 -2.13
CA ASP A 85 11.40 -23.67 -2.37
C ASP A 85 12.32 -23.70 -1.14
N PRO A 86 12.61 -24.85 -0.54
CA PRO A 86 13.38 -24.94 0.70
C PRO A 86 14.75 -24.25 0.64
N LYS A 87 15.45 -24.32 -0.50
CA LYS A 87 16.75 -23.66 -0.66
C LYS A 87 16.62 -22.14 -0.67
N SER A 88 15.66 -21.63 -1.43
CA SER A 88 15.42 -20.18 -1.51
C SER A 88 14.84 -19.64 -0.20
N ALA A 89 13.94 -20.38 0.44
CA ALA A 89 13.34 -20.04 1.72
C ALA A 89 14.41 -19.88 2.82
N ALA A 90 15.39 -20.76 2.85
CA ALA A 90 16.51 -20.72 3.79
C ALA A 90 17.41 -19.48 3.64
N LEU A 91 17.40 -18.83 2.47
CA LEU A 91 18.17 -17.62 2.16
C LEU A 91 17.42 -16.32 2.41
N THR A 92 16.13 -16.38 2.73
CA THR A 92 15.35 -15.20 3.09
C THR A 92 15.76 -14.67 4.46
N ASN A 93 15.45 -13.40 4.74
CA ASN A 93 15.74 -12.79 6.04
C ASN A 93 15.19 -13.61 7.21
N VAL A 94 13.88 -13.96 7.15
CA VAL A 94 13.24 -14.77 8.19
C VAL A 94 13.76 -16.20 8.19
N GLY A 95 14.04 -16.77 7.01
CA GLY A 95 14.62 -18.11 6.88
C GLY A 95 15.96 -18.21 7.56
N GLN A 96 16.86 -17.26 7.34
CA GLN A 96 18.17 -17.19 8.01
C GLN A 96 18.03 -16.98 9.52
N LEU A 97 17.12 -16.10 9.95
CA LEU A 97 16.83 -15.90 11.37
C LEU A 97 16.37 -17.20 12.03
N LEU A 98 15.42 -17.92 11.43
CA LEU A 98 14.91 -19.18 11.95
C LEU A 98 15.95 -20.29 11.95
N GLN A 99 16.85 -20.36 10.96
CA GLN A 99 17.97 -21.30 10.99
C GLN A 99 18.93 -21.04 12.16
N ARG A 100 19.19 -19.77 12.47
CA ARG A 100 20.10 -19.41 13.57
C ARG A 100 19.44 -19.54 14.95
N ARG A 101 18.18 -19.13 15.09
CA ARG A 101 17.51 -18.95 16.38
C ARG A 101 16.17 -19.68 16.52
N GLY A 102 15.74 -20.46 15.54
CA GLY A 102 14.42 -21.12 15.55
C GLY A 102 14.22 -22.02 16.77
N LYS A 103 15.24 -22.76 17.20
CA LYS A 103 15.17 -23.56 18.43
C LYS A 103 15.09 -22.72 19.70
N GLU A 104 15.70 -21.54 19.72
CA GLU A 104 15.58 -20.60 20.85
C GLU A 104 14.13 -20.10 20.99
N PHE A 105 13.47 -19.79 19.87
CA PHE A 105 12.12 -19.25 19.85
C PHE A 105 11.05 -20.32 20.08
N LEU A 106 11.19 -21.49 19.47
CA LEU A 106 10.14 -22.51 19.37
C LEU A 106 10.49 -23.83 20.09
N GLY A 107 11.68 -23.92 20.68
CA GLY A 107 12.13 -25.13 21.36
C GLY A 107 12.14 -26.36 20.44
N GLU A 108 11.63 -27.48 20.94
CA GLU A 108 11.50 -28.72 20.17
C GLU A 108 10.46 -28.66 19.05
N GLY A 109 9.62 -27.63 19.01
CA GLY A 109 8.65 -27.37 17.92
C GLY A 109 9.28 -26.84 16.66
N TYR A 110 10.54 -26.42 16.67
CA TYR A 110 11.24 -25.98 15.47
C TYR A 110 11.67 -27.17 14.60
N VAL A 111 11.26 -27.15 13.34
CA VAL A 111 11.62 -28.19 12.35
C VAL A 111 12.53 -27.57 11.28
N ASP A 112 12.02 -26.67 10.49
CA ASP A 112 12.71 -25.92 9.43
C ASP A 112 11.97 -24.57 9.21
N PRO A 113 12.55 -23.62 8.45
CA PRO A 113 11.94 -22.29 8.27
C PRO A 113 10.53 -22.30 7.68
N ILE A 114 10.25 -23.22 6.73
CA ILE A 114 8.93 -23.31 6.07
C ILE A 114 7.90 -23.90 7.04
N SER A 115 8.19 -25.07 7.58
CA SER A 115 7.27 -25.81 8.46
C SER A 115 6.98 -25.06 9.77
N SER A 116 7.95 -24.25 10.23
CA SER A 116 7.86 -23.53 11.51
C SER A 116 7.37 -22.09 11.38
N PHE A 117 7.08 -21.58 10.18
CA PHE A 117 6.75 -20.17 9.98
C PHE A 117 5.49 -19.75 10.73
N SER A 118 4.42 -20.55 10.67
CA SER A 118 3.16 -20.24 11.37
C SER A 118 3.34 -20.20 12.89
N ALA A 119 4.09 -21.16 13.45
CA ALA A 119 4.43 -21.14 14.87
C ALA A 119 5.31 -19.93 15.24
N PHE A 120 6.18 -19.48 14.34
CA PHE A 120 6.98 -18.26 14.54
C PHE A 120 6.11 -17.00 14.47
N GLN A 121 5.08 -16.96 13.61
CA GLN A 121 4.11 -15.86 13.62
C GLN A 121 3.36 -15.79 14.96
N GLU A 122 2.88 -16.92 15.47
CA GLU A 122 2.25 -17.00 16.79
C GLU A 122 3.21 -16.59 17.93
N PHE A 123 4.47 -17.01 17.84
CA PHE A 123 5.53 -16.59 18.77
C PHE A 123 5.72 -15.07 18.77
N SER A 124 5.71 -14.43 17.59
CA SER A 124 5.88 -12.99 17.43
C SER A 124 4.80 -12.17 18.14
N VAL A 125 3.61 -12.75 18.27
CA VAL A 125 2.45 -12.16 18.99
C VAL A 125 2.51 -12.45 20.49
N SER A 126 2.85 -13.69 20.86
CA SER A 126 2.87 -14.15 22.25
C SER A 126 4.10 -13.65 23.02
N ASN A 127 5.18 -13.33 22.32
CA ASN A 127 6.45 -12.85 22.86
C ASN A 127 6.91 -11.55 22.19
N PRO A 128 6.10 -10.47 22.25
CA PRO A 128 6.33 -9.26 21.46
C PRO A 128 7.65 -8.57 21.80
N GLU A 129 8.10 -8.60 23.04
CA GLU A 129 9.38 -7.99 23.45
C GLU A 129 10.57 -8.69 22.79
N VAL A 130 10.61 -10.02 22.83
CA VAL A 130 11.70 -10.80 22.22
C VAL A 130 11.70 -10.64 20.71
N TYR A 131 10.52 -10.71 20.09
CA TYR A 131 10.37 -10.58 18.66
C TYR A 131 10.83 -9.19 18.18
N TRP A 132 10.27 -8.12 18.74
CA TRP A 132 10.59 -6.77 18.28
C TRP A 132 12.02 -6.36 18.57
N LYS A 133 12.57 -6.78 19.72
CA LYS A 133 14.01 -6.60 19.96
C LYS A 133 14.84 -7.27 18.87
N THR A 134 14.51 -8.52 18.53
CA THR A 134 15.23 -9.27 17.49
C THR A 134 15.17 -8.57 16.14
N VAL A 135 13.98 -8.14 15.71
CA VAL A 135 13.81 -7.49 14.39
C VAL A 135 14.51 -6.13 14.33
N LEU A 136 14.46 -5.34 15.40
CA LEU A 136 15.18 -4.07 15.48
C LEU A 136 16.70 -4.28 15.42
N ASP A 137 17.22 -5.31 16.08
CA ASP A 137 18.64 -5.70 16.01
C ASP A 137 19.02 -6.18 14.59
N GLU A 138 18.21 -7.02 13.94
CA GLU A 138 18.43 -7.49 12.55
C GLU A 138 18.39 -6.33 11.53
N MET A 139 17.67 -5.26 11.81
CA MET A 139 17.64 -4.04 11.00
C MET A 139 18.75 -3.03 11.31
N ASP A 140 19.63 -3.32 12.29
CA ASP A 140 20.68 -2.40 12.76
C ASP A 140 20.11 -1.03 13.21
N VAL A 141 18.97 -0.99 13.88
CA VAL A 141 18.37 0.25 14.37
C VAL A 141 19.22 0.87 15.46
N ALA A 142 19.71 2.09 15.22
CA ALA A 142 20.52 2.84 16.16
C ALA A 142 19.69 3.87 16.93
N PHE A 143 19.72 3.77 18.26
CA PHE A 143 19.12 4.74 19.17
C PHE A 143 20.21 5.67 19.74
N SER A 144 19.95 6.96 19.86
CA SER A 144 20.84 7.87 20.59
C SER A 144 20.70 7.69 22.10
N VAL A 145 19.49 7.35 22.56
CA VAL A 145 19.22 6.86 23.90
C VAL A 145 18.44 5.56 23.75
N PRO A 146 18.99 4.41 24.21
CA PRO A 146 18.30 3.13 24.08
C PRO A 146 17.03 3.09 24.94
N PRO A 147 16.01 2.28 24.56
CA PRO A 147 14.80 2.13 25.35
C PRO A 147 15.08 1.44 26.69
N GLN A 148 14.25 1.78 27.69
CA GLN A 148 14.27 1.12 29.00
C GLN A 148 13.81 -0.34 28.91
N CYS A 149 12.84 -0.62 28.06
CA CYS A 149 12.33 -1.94 27.66
C CYS A 149 11.70 -1.84 26.26
N ILE A 150 11.37 -2.96 25.66
CA ILE A 150 10.74 -2.97 24.32
C ILE A 150 9.26 -2.60 24.43
N LEU A 151 8.55 -3.16 25.39
CA LEU A 151 7.13 -2.91 25.62
C LEU A 151 6.86 -2.77 27.12
N ARG A 152 6.12 -1.72 27.49
CA ARG A 152 5.57 -1.57 28.84
C ARG A 152 4.05 -1.71 28.75
N GLU A 153 3.54 -2.79 29.32
CA GLU A 153 2.09 -3.07 29.41
C GLU A 153 1.48 -2.62 30.74
N ASP A 154 2.28 -2.44 31.79
CA ASP A 154 1.83 -2.13 33.16
C ASP A 154 1.32 -0.69 33.30
N LEU A 155 0.21 -0.44 32.66
CA LEU A 155 -0.58 0.76 32.86
C LEU A 155 -1.71 0.40 33.85
N SER A 156 -1.39 0.32 35.13
CA SER A 156 -2.40 0.14 36.18
C SER A 156 -3.30 1.35 36.29
N GLY A 157 -4.63 1.14 36.38
CA GLY A 157 -5.62 2.19 36.56
C GLY A 157 -6.18 2.79 35.27
N GLU A 158 -6.62 4.05 35.31
CA GLU A 158 -7.25 4.76 34.18
C GLU A 158 -6.36 4.81 32.91
N SER A 159 -5.05 4.77 33.10
CA SER A 159 -4.08 4.79 31.98
C SER A 159 -4.20 3.56 31.05
N SER A 160 -4.58 2.39 31.56
CA SER A 160 -4.72 1.20 30.72
C SER A 160 -5.89 1.28 29.73
N PHE A 161 -6.94 2.02 30.08
CA PHE A 161 -8.08 2.29 29.19
C PHE A 161 -7.76 3.36 28.15
N LEU A 162 -6.88 4.33 28.48
CA LEU A 162 -6.53 5.43 27.58
C LEU A 162 -5.51 4.99 26.50
N ASN A 163 -4.67 4.00 26.78
CA ASN A 163 -3.69 3.48 25.85
C ASN A 163 -3.66 1.94 25.81
N PRO A 164 -4.68 1.29 25.21
CA PRO A 164 -4.74 -0.18 25.14
C PRO A 164 -3.57 -0.81 24.36
N GLY A 165 -2.87 -0.02 23.50
CA GLY A 165 -1.73 -0.47 22.69
C GLY A 165 -0.41 -0.60 23.45
N GLY A 166 -0.39 -0.29 24.77
CA GLY A 166 0.86 -0.26 25.54
C GLY A 166 1.80 0.88 25.14
N GLN A 167 2.95 0.95 25.78
CA GLN A 167 4.01 1.92 25.45
C GLN A 167 5.21 1.16 24.88
N TRP A 168 5.50 1.42 23.61
CA TRP A 168 6.63 0.83 22.90
C TRP A 168 7.89 1.66 23.04
N LEU A 169 9.03 1.01 23.29
CA LEU A 169 10.37 1.60 23.39
C LEU A 169 10.44 2.80 24.36
N PRO A 170 9.85 2.73 25.57
CA PRO A 170 9.77 3.87 26.48
C PRO A 170 11.15 4.44 26.82
N GLY A 171 11.26 5.75 26.75
CA GLY A 171 12.49 6.49 27.04
C GLY A 171 13.53 6.48 25.91
N ALA A 172 13.26 5.84 24.78
CA ALA A 172 14.15 5.87 23.64
C ALA A 172 14.15 7.24 22.94
N TYR A 173 15.34 7.62 22.43
CA TYR A 173 15.51 8.76 21.52
C TYR A 173 16.09 8.26 20.21
N VAL A 174 15.52 8.68 19.10
CA VAL A 174 15.91 8.22 17.78
C VAL A 174 15.50 9.24 16.70
N ASN A 175 16.25 9.26 15.61
CA ASN A 175 15.81 9.93 14.38
C ASN A 175 15.79 8.90 13.25
N PRO A 176 14.61 8.53 12.69
CA PRO A 176 14.54 7.51 11.65
C PRO A 176 15.19 7.93 10.34
N ALA A 177 15.22 9.21 9.99
CA ALA A 177 15.95 9.67 8.81
C ALA A 177 17.46 9.53 8.97
N LYS A 178 17.99 9.78 10.18
CA LYS A 178 19.41 9.48 10.49
C LYS A 178 19.71 8.00 10.28
N ASN A 179 18.85 7.10 10.73
CA ASN A 179 19.01 5.66 10.51
C ASN A 179 19.05 5.31 9.01
N CYS A 180 18.24 5.96 8.18
CA CYS A 180 18.27 5.79 6.71
C CYS A 180 19.59 6.24 6.08
N LEU A 181 20.26 7.21 6.68
CA LEU A 181 21.49 7.84 6.17
C LEU A 181 22.76 7.31 6.83
N SER A 182 22.64 6.46 7.86
CA SER A 182 23.78 5.96 8.62
C SER A 182 24.55 4.88 7.87
N LEU A 183 25.87 4.85 8.13
CA LEU A 183 26.73 3.73 7.75
C LEU A 183 26.53 2.61 8.75
N ASN A 184 26.39 1.38 8.28
CA ASN A 184 26.21 0.20 9.11
C ASN A 184 26.62 -1.06 8.33
N SER A 185 26.31 -2.25 8.83
CA SER A 185 26.61 -3.52 8.16
C SER A 185 26.01 -3.65 6.75
N LYS A 186 24.93 -2.91 6.47
CA LYS A 186 24.18 -2.96 5.21
C LYS A 186 24.53 -1.81 4.25
N ARG A 187 25.23 -0.76 4.70
CA ARG A 187 25.42 0.50 3.96
C ARG A 187 26.82 1.03 4.02
N ILE A 188 27.35 1.38 2.83
CA ILE A 188 28.58 2.19 2.66
C ILE A 188 28.27 3.42 1.79
N LEU A 189 29.16 4.40 1.77
CA LEU A 189 28.95 5.68 1.05
C LEU A 189 28.69 5.52 -0.45
N ASP A 190 29.39 4.58 -1.10
CA ASP A 190 29.29 4.33 -2.53
C ASP A 190 28.07 3.50 -2.93
N ASP A 191 27.29 2.99 -1.97
CA ASP A 191 26.07 2.21 -2.29
C ASP A 191 25.08 3.08 -3.06
N THR A 192 24.59 2.60 -4.19
CA THR A 192 23.47 3.21 -4.91
C THR A 192 22.19 3.05 -4.09
N VAL A 193 21.59 4.16 -3.68
CA VAL A 193 20.41 4.19 -2.81
C VAL A 193 19.14 4.65 -3.51
N ILE A 194 19.26 5.38 -4.63
CA ILE A 194 18.14 5.77 -5.48
C ILE A 194 18.52 5.56 -6.94
N ARG A 195 17.60 5.00 -7.73
CA ARG A 195 17.63 4.97 -9.20
C ARG A 195 16.38 5.63 -9.71
N TRP A 196 16.49 6.41 -10.81
CA TRP A 196 15.29 7.05 -11.34
C TRP A 196 15.37 7.33 -12.85
N ARG A 197 14.20 7.54 -13.44
CA ARG A 197 14.03 8.04 -14.80
C ARG A 197 12.80 8.93 -14.85
N CYS A 198 12.86 9.98 -15.69
CA CYS A 198 11.69 10.78 -16.03
C CYS A 198 11.01 10.24 -17.28
N GLU A 199 9.69 10.37 -17.35
CA GLU A 199 8.91 10.06 -18.54
C GLU A 199 9.43 10.84 -19.74
N GLY A 200 9.49 10.19 -20.91
CA GLY A 200 10.07 10.77 -22.11
C GLY A 200 11.60 10.75 -22.20
N SER A 201 12.28 10.05 -21.27
CA SER A 201 13.75 9.88 -21.26
C SER A 201 14.15 8.40 -21.45
N ASP A 202 13.37 7.65 -22.22
CA ASP A 202 13.52 6.18 -22.35
C ASP A 202 14.82 5.76 -23.04
N ASP A 203 15.39 6.63 -23.87
CA ASP A 203 16.66 6.40 -24.56
C ASP A 203 17.89 6.76 -23.70
N LEU A 204 17.68 7.40 -22.55
CA LEU A 204 18.74 7.75 -21.63
C LEU A 204 18.98 6.64 -20.61
N PRO A 205 20.22 6.49 -20.10
CA PRO A 205 20.49 5.59 -18.98
C PRO A 205 19.64 5.92 -17.76
N VAL A 206 19.37 4.92 -16.94
CA VAL A 206 18.78 5.13 -15.62
C VAL A 206 19.75 5.93 -14.76
N SER A 207 19.30 7.04 -14.22
CA SER A 207 20.07 7.86 -13.30
C SER A 207 20.19 7.17 -11.94
N SER A 208 21.26 7.46 -11.21
CA SER A 208 21.49 6.91 -9.87
C SER A 208 22.05 7.95 -8.91
N MET A 209 21.84 7.72 -7.64
CA MET A 209 22.37 8.52 -6.53
C MET A 209 22.96 7.58 -5.49
N THR A 210 24.19 7.89 -5.06
CA THR A 210 24.84 7.16 -3.96
C THR A 210 24.37 7.63 -2.61
N LEU A 211 24.69 6.88 -1.56
CA LEU A 211 24.40 7.31 -0.18
C LEU A 211 25.11 8.62 0.17
N GLU A 212 26.35 8.80 -0.28
CA GLU A 212 27.10 10.04 -0.06
C GLU A 212 26.39 11.25 -0.69
N GLU A 213 25.95 11.11 -1.92
CA GLU A 213 25.17 12.15 -2.63
C GLU A 213 23.84 12.42 -1.92
N LEU A 214 23.10 11.37 -1.52
CA LEU A 214 21.85 11.53 -0.79
C LEU A 214 22.06 12.26 0.54
N ARG A 215 23.09 11.91 1.32
CA ARG A 215 23.45 12.58 2.57
C ARG A 215 23.72 14.07 2.31
N THR A 216 24.53 14.38 1.32
CA THR A 216 24.88 15.76 0.95
C THR A 216 23.66 16.60 0.65
N GLU A 217 22.74 16.09 -0.16
CA GLU A 217 21.50 16.80 -0.51
C GLU A 217 20.54 16.94 0.69
N VAL A 218 20.36 15.87 1.49
CA VAL A 218 19.51 15.90 2.68
C VAL A 218 20.04 16.87 3.73
N TRP A 219 21.34 16.89 3.99
CA TRP A 219 21.96 17.83 4.92
C TRP A 219 21.81 19.27 4.49
N LEU A 220 22.02 19.56 3.20
CA LEU A 220 21.85 20.91 2.67
C LEU A 220 20.41 21.42 2.86
N VAL A 221 19.42 20.56 2.53
CA VAL A 221 17.99 20.90 2.75
C VAL A 221 17.67 21.04 4.23
N ALA A 222 18.24 20.24 5.11
CA ALA A 222 18.06 20.36 6.55
C ALA A 222 18.61 21.68 7.10
N TYR A 223 19.78 22.13 6.62
CA TYR A 223 20.32 23.47 6.94
C TYR A 223 19.40 24.60 6.45
N ALA A 224 18.88 24.47 5.23
CA ALA A 224 17.94 25.45 4.68
C ALA A 224 16.62 25.51 5.47
N LEU A 225 16.08 24.36 5.88
CA LEU A 225 14.91 24.29 6.77
C LEU A 225 15.18 24.98 8.11
N ASN A 226 16.36 24.74 8.69
CA ASN A 226 16.75 25.36 9.94
C ASN A 226 16.82 26.90 9.84
N SER A 227 17.21 27.44 8.65
CA SER A 227 17.26 28.87 8.39
C SER A 227 15.87 29.54 8.33
N LEU A 228 14.79 28.79 8.22
CA LEU A 228 13.42 29.33 8.26
C LEU A 228 13.00 29.80 9.66
N GLY A 229 13.74 29.43 10.71
CA GLY A 229 13.47 29.85 12.09
C GLY A 229 12.18 29.26 12.66
N LEU A 230 11.71 28.13 12.15
CA LEU A 230 10.55 27.42 12.67
C LEU A 230 10.88 26.66 13.95
N ASP A 231 9.94 26.58 14.87
CA ASP A 231 10.08 25.76 16.07
C ASP A 231 10.17 24.28 15.72
N ARG A 232 10.99 23.51 16.47
CA ARG A 232 11.05 22.05 16.32
C ARG A 232 9.68 21.44 16.54
N GLY A 233 9.37 20.39 15.76
CA GLY A 233 8.03 19.79 15.73
C GLY A 233 7.01 20.54 14.88
N SER A 234 7.37 21.68 14.27
CA SER A 234 6.48 22.34 13.30
C SER A 234 6.17 21.44 12.12
N ALA A 235 4.92 21.49 11.67
CA ALA A 235 4.45 20.75 10.52
C ALA A 235 4.82 21.43 9.19
N ILE A 236 5.41 20.70 8.27
CA ILE A 236 5.82 21.15 6.93
C ILE A 236 5.23 20.20 5.90
N ALA A 237 4.42 20.72 4.99
CA ALA A 237 3.73 19.91 4.00
C ALA A 237 4.59 19.61 2.77
N ILE A 238 4.32 18.47 2.16
CA ILE A 238 4.84 18.08 0.84
C ILE A 238 3.65 17.77 -0.04
N ASP A 239 3.52 18.49 -1.15
CA ASP A 239 2.57 18.27 -2.24
C ASP A 239 3.36 18.23 -3.55
N MET A 240 3.94 17.06 -3.83
CA MET A 240 4.86 16.83 -4.96
C MET A 240 4.68 15.42 -5.52
N PRO A 241 5.00 15.18 -6.81
CA PRO A 241 5.15 13.82 -7.32
C PRO A 241 6.28 13.09 -6.59
N MET A 242 6.21 11.74 -6.59
CA MET A 242 7.25 10.90 -5.99
C MET A 242 8.51 10.90 -6.86
N ASN A 243 9.41 11.79 -6.57
CA ASN A 243 10.70 11.93 -7.24
C ASN A 243 11.85 12.09 -6.24
N VAL A 244 13.08 12.16 -6.72
CA VAL A 244 14.29 12.24 -5.88
C VAL A 244 14.23 13.43 -4.92
N LYS A 245 13.82 14.61 -5.41
CA LYS A 245 13.73 15.81 -4.56
C LYS A 245 12.71 15.65 -3.45
N ALA A 246 11.58 15.01 -3.72
CA ALA A 246 10.57 14.73 -2.70
C ALA A 246 11.11 13.81 -1.61
N VAL A 247 11.88 12.78 -1.95
CA VAL A 247 12.55 11.89 -0.98
C VAL A 247 13.58 12.66 -0.14
N VAL A 248 14.41 13.47 -0.78
CA VAL A 248 15.41 14.32 -0.10
C VAL A 248 14.73 15.27 0.89
N ILE A 249 13.68 15.97 0.47
CA ILE A 249 12.93 16.93 1.30
C ILE A 249 12.26 16.19 2.48
N TYR A 250 11.65 15.04 2.21
CA TYR A 250 11.02 14.21 3.24
C TYR A 250 12.01 13.84 4.35
N LEU A 251 13.16 13.28 3.96
CA LEU A 251 14.22 12.89 4.91
C LEU A 251 14.79 14.11 5.64
N ALA A 252 14.97 15.23 4.97
CA ALA A 252 15.50 16.46 5.58
C ALA A 252 14.56 17.05 6.64
N ILE A 253 13.24 17.05 6.40
CA ILE A 253 12.24 17.50 7.37
C ILE A 253 12.32 16.67 8.65
N VAL A 254 12.35 15.32 8.52
CA VAL A 254 12.45 14.41 9.66
C VAL A 254 13.81 14.54 10.35
N LEU A 255 14.91 14.61 9.59
CA LEU A 255 16.26 14.75 10.11
C LEU A 255 16.42 16.02 10.98
N ALA A 256 15.80 17.12 10.53
CA ALA A 256 15.84 18.41 11.21
C ALA A 256 14.81 18.51 12.35
N GLY A 257 14.08 17.45 12.69
CA GLY A 257 13.15 17.43 13.82
C GLY A 257 11.83 18.15 13.57
N TYR A 258 11.42 18.25 12.30
CA TYR A 258 10.09 18.73 11.89
C TYR A 258 9.17 17.57 11.55
N VAL A 259 7.89 17.86 11.34
CA VAL A 259 6.86 16.87 11.03
C VAL A 259 6.40 17.03 9.58
N VAL A 260 6.50 15.97 8.78
CA VAL A 260 5.99 15.99 7.41
C VAL A 260 4.46 15.98 7.43
N VAL A 261 3.82 16.82 6.63
CA VAL A 261 2.39 16.69 6.29
C VAL A 261 2.29 16.14 4.88
N SER A 262 1.79 14.94 4.79
CA SER A 262 1.70 14.20 3.52
C SER A 262 0.45 14.59 2.76
N ILE A 263 0.61 15.20 1.59
CA ILE A 263 -0.46 15.61 0.69
C ILE A 263 -0.21 14.99 -0.69
N ALA A 264 -1.23 14.33 -1.25
CA ALA A 264 -1.10 13.73 -2.58
C ALA A 264 -1.22 14.79 -3.68
N ASP A 265 -0.34 14.73 -4.67
CA ASP A 265 -0.26 15.63 -5.82
C ASP A 265 -1.50 15.62 -6.73
N SER A 266 -2.43 14.71 -6.48
CA SER A 266 -3.72 14.62 -7.17
C SER A 266 -4.84 15.42 -6.50
N PHE A 267 -4.65 15.90 -5.27
CA PHE A 267 -5.74 16.55 -4.53
C PHE A 267 -6.15 17.90 -5.11
N ALA A 268 -7.45 18.17 -5.00
CA ALA A 268 -8.02 19.49 -5.31
C ALA A 268 -7.66 20.52 -4.22
N PRO A 269 -7.72 21.84 -4.52
CA PRO A 269 -7.37 22.91 -3.58
C PRO A 269 -8.09 22.82 -2.22
N LEU A 270 -9.36 22.43 -2.20
CA LEU A 270 -10.12 22.27 -0.97
C LEU A 270 -9.54 21.16 -0.07
N GLU A 271 -9.15 20.04 -0.68
CA GLU A 271 -8.55 18.91 0.03
C GLU A 271 -7.17 19.29 0.61
N ILE A 272 -6.37 20.02 -0.15
CA ILE A 272 -5.08 20.57 0.30
C ILE A 272 -5.31 21.50 1.48
N SER A 273 -6.22 22.48 1.34
CA SER A 273 -6.55 23.47 2.38
C SER A 273 -6.99 22.82 3.70
N THR A 274 -7.87 21.81 3.62
CA THR A 274 -8.35 21.07 4.78
C THR A 274 -7.20 20.42 5.55
N ARG A 275 -6.28 19.75 4.85
CA ARG A 275 -5.13 19.06 5.47
C ARG A 275 -4.13 20.04 6.08
N LEU A 276 -3.87 21.16 5.40
CA LEU A 276 -3.00 22.23 5.92
C LEU A 276 -3.57 22.85 7.21
N LYS A 277 -4.89 23.05 7.28
CA LYS A 277 -5.56 23.59 8.46
C LYS A 277 -5.54 22.63 9.64
N ILE A 278 -5.89 21.36 9.42
CA ILE A 278 -5.90 20.33 10.47
C ILE A 278 -4.49 20.14 11.04
N SER A 279 -3.48 20.06 10.19
CA SER A 279 -2.09 19.86 10.59
C SER A 279 -1.40 21.12 11.10
N LYS A 280 -2.01 22.32 10.92
CA LYS A 280 -1.41 23.64 11.23
C LYS A 280 -0.05 23.82 10.56
N ALA A 281 0.08 23.36 9.33
CA ALA A 281 1.32 23.44 8.55
C ALA A 281 1.84 24.87 8.47
N LYS A 282 3.16 25.05 8.60
CA LYS A 282 3.85 26.34 8.58
C LYS A 282 4.46 26.68 7.22
N ALA A 283 4.76 25.66 6.43
CA ALA A 283 5.27 25.78 5.07
C ALA A 283 4.81 24.58 4.23
N ILE A 284 4.93 24.72 2.92
CA ILE A 284 4.65 23.65 1.98
C ILE A 284 5.69 23.60 0.87
N PHE A 285 6.21 22.41 0.56
CA PHE A 285 7.00 22.15 -0.65
C PHE A 285 6.07 21.71 -1.76
N THR A 286 6.25 22.29 -2.95
CA THR A 286 5.49 21.94 -4.15
C THR A 286 6.32 22.15 -5.41
N GLN A 287 5.83 21.63 -6.53
CA GLN A 287 6.42 21.96 -7.85
C GLN A 287 5.54 22.98 -8.59
N ASP A 288 6.12 23.68 -9.55
CA ASP A 288 5.37 24.55 -10.44
C ASP A 288 4.31 23.77 -11.23
N LEU A 289 4.68 22.65 -11.81
CA LEU A 289 3.79 21.78 -12.56
C LEU A 289 4.26 20.31 -12.52
N ILE A 290 3.39 19.39 -12.93
CA ILE A 290 3.69 17.98 -13.18
C ILE A 290 3.58 17.73 -14.69
N ILE A 291 4.57 17.08 -15.28
CA ILE A 291 4.55 16.64 -16.67
C ILE A 291 4.11 15.17 -16.70
N ARG A 292 3.06 14.88 -17.47
CA ARG A 292 2.60 13.50 -17.73
C ARG A 292 2.24 13.35 -19.20
N GLY A 293 3.10 12.71 -19.99
CA GLY A 293 3.01 12.73 -21.44
C GLY A 293 3.05 14.18 -21.96
N ASP A 294 2.07 14.53 -22.79
CA ASP A 294 1.94 15.90 -23.35
C ASP A 294 1.20 16.89 -22.42
N LYS A 295 0.80 16.45 -21.21
CA LYS A 295 0.03 17.27 -20.28
C LYS A 295 0.92 17.94 -19.25
N ASN A 296 0.77 19.26 -19.12
CA ASN A 296 1.31 20.05 -18.04
C ASN A 296 0.19 20.30 -17.00
N ILE A 297 0.31 19.69 -15.84
CA ILE A 297 -0.68 19.80 -14.77
C ILE A 297 -0.17 20.83 -13.77
N PRO A 298 -0.83 21.99 -13.61
CA PRO A 298 -0.37 23.02 -12.68
C PRO A 298 -0.56 22.54 -11.24
N LEU A 299 0.54 22.49 -10.47
CA LEU A 299 0.50 22.06 -9.07
C LEU A 299 0.55 23.27 -8.13
N TYR A 300 1.51 24.18 -8.35
CA TYR A 300 1.64 25.37 -7.52
C TYR A 300 0.38 26.23 -7.49
N SER A 301 -0.35 26.38 -8.61
CA SER A 301 -1.62 27.14 -8.60
C SER A 301 -2.65 26.53 -7.66
N ARG A 302 -2.71 25.19 -7.54
CA ARG A 302 -3.61 24.53 -6.57
C ARG A 302 -3.24 24.86 -5.14
N VAL A 303 -1.94 24.94 -4.84
CA VAL A 303 -1.42 25.30 -3.52
C VAL A 303 -1.76 26.76 -3.18
N VAL A 304 -1.70 27.65 -4.17
CA VAL A 304 -2.15 29.07 -4.02
C VAL A 304 -3.64 29.14 -3.78
N ASP A 305 -4.44 28.43 -4.60
CA ASP A 305 -5.91 28.39 -4.45
C ASP A 305 -6.34 27.75 -3.11
N ALA A 306 -5.54 26.85 -2.57
CA ALA A 306 -5.73 26.27 -1.23
C ALA A 306 -5.43 27.24 -0.08
N GLN A 307 -4.98 28.46 -0.38
CA GLN A 307 -4.56 29.46 0.62
C GLN A 307 -3.48 28.89 1.57
N SER A 308 -2.49 28.22 0.99
CA SER A 308 -1.39 27.62 1.74
C SER A 308 -0.59 28.65 2.52
N PRO A 309 0.12 28.24 3.58
CA PRO A 309 1.21 29.03 4.16
C PRO A 309 2.32 29.22 3.10
N MET A 310 3.45 29.80 3.50
CA MET A 310 4.61 30.00 2.65
C MET A 310 4.94 28.72 1.85
N ALA A 311 5.03 28.84 0.52
CA ALA A 311 5.42 27.75 -0.35
C ALA A 311 6.89 27.85 -0.76
N ILE A 312 7.60 26.72 -0.73
CA ILE A 312 8.89 26.54 -1.37
C ILE A 312 8.63 25.81 -2.68
N VAL A 313 8.89 26.50 -3.80
CA VAL A 313 8.48 26.03 -5.13
C VAL A 313 9.69 25.50 -5.90
N ILE A 314 9.57 24.26 -6.35
CA ILE A 314 10.61 23.55 -7.11
C ILE A 314 10.26 23.62 -8.60
N PRO A 315 11.16 24.16 -9.46
CA PRO A 315 10.94 24.14 -10.91
C PRO A 315 11.04 22.72 -11.44
N THR A 316 10.12 22.35 -12.31
CA THR A 316 10.08 21.02 -12.96
C THR A 316 11.16 20.91 -14.02
N LYS A 317 11.46 22.00 -14.74
CA LYS A 317 12.52 22.08 -15.77
C LYS A 317 13.44 23.28 -15.52
N GLY A 318 14.74 23.01 -15.51
CA GLY A 318 15.75 24.08 -15.38
C GLY A 318 15.66 24.87 -14.08
N SER A 319 15.89 26.18 -14.15
CA SER A 319 15.84 27.11 -13.02
C SER A 319 14.72 28.15 -13.10
N SER A 320 13.97 28.17 -14.21
CA SER A 320 12.91 29.17 -14.44
C SER A 320 11.52 28.56 -14.19
N PHE A 321 10.63 29.40 -13.68
CA PHE A 321 9.23 29.02 -13.46
C PHE A 321 8.36 29.36 -14.66
N SER A 322 7.32 28.60 -14.88
CA SER A 322 6.30 28.87 -15.88
C SER A 322 5.33 30.01 -15.45
N MET A 323 5.41 30.45 -14.19
CA MET A 323 4.54 31.48 -13.60
C MET A 323 5.27 32.30 -12.54
N LYS A 324 4.71 33.46 -12.22
CA LYS A 324 5.20 34.32 -11.12
C LYS A 324 4.81 33.72 -9.76
N LEU A 325 5.75 33.66 -8.82
CA LEU A 325 5.46 33.25 -7.45
C LEU A 325 4.67 34.33 -6.71
N ARG A 326 3.82 33.90 -5.77
CA ARG A 326 3.10 34.76 -4.82
C ARG A 326 4.10 35.45 -3.90
N ASP A 327 3.78 36.65 -3.47
CA ASP A 327 4.59 37.38 -2.48
C ASP A 327 4.69 36.57 -1.19
N GLY A 328 5.92 36.38 -0.69
CA GLY A 328 6.23 35.57 0.49
C GLY A 328 6.55 34.10 0.18
N ASP A 329 6.31 33.60 -1.04
CA ASP A 329 6.76 32.29 -1.45
C ASP A 329 8.22 32.35 -1.92
N ILE A 330 8.95 31.23 -1.80
CA ILE A 330 10.39 31.17 -2.02
C ILE A 330 10.67 30.17 -3.16
N SER A 331 11.57 30.55 -4.09
CA SER A 331 12.07 29.60 -5.08
C SER A 331 12.99 28.57 -4.43
N TRP A 332 13.08 27.37 -5.02
CA TRP A 332 14.02 26.34 -4.59
C TRP A 332 15.46 26.85 -4.59
N HIS A 333 15.81 27.67 -5.56
CA HIS A 333 17.14 28.28 -5.66
C HIS A 333 17.43 29.18 -4.47
N ASP A 334 16.55 30.16 -4.20
CA ASP A 334 16.71 31.12 -3.11
C ASP A 334 16.66 30.46 -1.73
N PHE A 335 15.87 29.36 -1.62
CA PHE A 335 15.80 28.55 -0.41
C PHE A 335 17.16 27.91 -0.06
N LEU A 336 17.88 27.39 -1.07
CA LEU A 336 19.17 26.76 -0.87
C LEU A 336 20.36 27.73 -0.89
N GLU A 337 20.24 28.86 -1.58
CA GLU A 337 21.35 29.79 -1.79
C GLU A 337 21.99 30.23 -0.46
N LYS A 338 21.17 30.51 0.56
CA LYS A 338 21.62 30.96 1.87
C LYS A 338 22.52 30.00 2.61
N VAL A 339 22.53 28.73 2.23
CA VAL A 339 23.24 27.64 2.91
C VAL A 339 24.21 26.90 1.99
N GLN A 340 24.46 27.38 0.78
CA GLN A 340 25.35 26.71 -0.18
C GLN A 340 26.79 26.56 0.33
N ASN A 341 27.26 27.47 1.17
CA ASN A 341 28.55 27.39 1.85
C ASN A 341 28.64 26.23 2.86
N LEU A 342 27.52 25.61 3.23
CA LEU A 342 27.45 24.45 4.13
C LEU A 342 27.32 23.13 3.37
N ARG A 343 27.31 23.16 2.04
CA ARG A 343 27.24 21.94 1.22
C ARG A 343 28.41 21.00 1.53
N GLY A 344 28.10 19.75 1.79
CA GLY A 344 29.05 18.71 2.20
C GLY A 344 29.30 18.63 3.70
N ASN A 345 28.90 19.63 4.49
CA ASN A 345 28.96 19.52 5.94
C ASN A 345 27.82 18.66 6.46
N GLU A 346 28.12 17.78 7.41
CA GLU A 346 27.12 16.95 8.07
C GLU A 346 26.17 17.80 8.91
N PHE A 347 24.86 17.63 8.71
CA PHE A 347 23.85 18.21 9.58
C PHE A 347 23.63 17.30 10.80
N ALA A 348 23.77 17.88 12.00
CA ALA A 348 23.49 17.15 13.24
C ALA A 348 22.00 16.82 13.35
N ALA A 349 21.66 15.54 13.23
CA ALA A 349 20.28 15.07 13.33
C ALA A 349 19.63 15.49 14.66
N VAL A 350 18.40 15.95 14.61
CA VAL A 350 17.62 16.28 15.81
C VAL A 350 17.02 14.99 16.38
N GLU A 351 17.65 14.48 17.42
CA GLU A 351 17.16 13.32 18.14
C GLU A 351 15.93 13.67 18.97
N GLN A 352 14.88 12.85 18.85
CA GLN A 352 13.61 13.10 19.51
C GLN A 352 13.14 11.85 20.27
N PRO A 353 12.27 12.00 21.28
CA PRO A 353 11.60 10.87 21.92
C PRO A 353 10.91 9.98 20.90
N ILE A 354 10.81 8.69 21.17
CA ILE A 354 10.20 7.71 20.26
C ILE A 354 8.74 8.06 19.92
N GLU A 355 8.05 8.74 20.81
CA GLU A 355 6.66 9.18 20.64
C GLU A 355 6.52 10.45 19.79
N ALA A 356 7.62 11.15 19.48
CA ALA A 356 7.60 12.35 18.67
C ALA A 356 7.06 12.07 17.25
N PHE A 357 6.24 12.97 16.75
CA PHE A 357 5.68 12.83 15.41
C PHE A 357 6.72 13.06 14.32
N THR A 358 6.69 12.23 13.30
CA THR A 358 7.56 12.36 12.12
C THR A 358 6.77 12.67 10.86
N ASN A 359 5.50 12.21 10.78
CA ASN A 359 4.66 12.39 9.61
C ASN A 359 3.18 12.43 10.01
N ILE A 360 2.40 13.29 9.38
CA ILE A 360 0.94 13.33 9.47
C ILE A 360 0.40 12.87 8.12
N LEU A 361 -0.27 11.74 8.12
CA LEU A 361 -0.99 11.18 6.99
C LEU A 361 -2.50 11.33 7.21
N PHE A 362 -3.27 11.12 6.16
CA PHE A 362 -4.71 11.27 6.22
C PHE A 362 -5.42 10.05 5.68
N SER A 363 -6.53 9.68 6.30
CA SER A 363 -7.47 8.70 5.77
C SER A 363 -8.87 9.27 5.82
N SER A 364 -9.78 8.73 4.98
CA SER A 364 -11.18 9.19 4.98
C SER A 364 -11.82 8.98 6.35
N GLY A 365 -12.54 10.01 6.80
CA GLY A 365 -13.33 9.97 8.02
C GLY A 365 -14.80 9.65 7.72
N THR A 366 -15.48 8.96 8.64
CA THR A 366 -16.92 8.65 8.55
C THR A 366 -17.80 9.91 8.64
N THR A 367 -17.25 11.05 9.11
CA THR A 367 -17.94 12.34 9.26
C THR A 367 -17.79 13.26 8.05
N GLY A 368 -17.00 12.84 7.03
CA GLY A 368 -16.71 13.63 5.83
C GLY A 368 -15.53 14.60 5.96
N GLU A 369 -14.83 14.61 7.10
CA GLU A 369 -13.49 15.19 7.22
C GLU A 369 -12.45 14.08 7.32
N PRO A 370 -11.27 14.22 6.69
CA PRO A 370 -10.23 13.22 6.78
C PRO A 370 -9.70 13.13 8.21
N LYS A 371 -9.47 11.89 8.69
CA LYS A 371 -8.76 11.65 9.94
C LYS A 371 -7.28 11.98 9.75
N ALA A 372 -6.72 12.82 10.59
CA ALA A 372 -5.30 13.14 10.59
C ALA A 372 -4.57 12.18 11.55
N ILE A 373 -3.72 11.35 10.98
CA ILE A 373 -3.05 10.24 11.63
C ILE A 373 -1.56 10.56 11.78
N PRO A 374 -1.07 10.88 12.98
CA PRO A 374 0.34 11.12 13.19
C PRO A 374 1.10 9.79 13.29
N TRP A 375 2.16 9.66 12.52
CA TRP A 375 3.18 8.64 12.68
C TRP A 375 4.22 9.10 13.68
N THR A 376 4.58 8.24 14.61
CA THR A 376 5.67 8.49 15.54
C THR A 376 7.02 8.06 14.97
N SER A 377 8.10 8.31 15.72
CA SER A 377 9.44 7.83 15.34
C SER A 377 9.58 6.30 15.33
N ALA A 378 8.64 5.56 15.93
CA ALA A 378 8.58 4.09 15.87
C ALA A 378 7.97 3.56 14.57
N THR A 379 7.04 4.30 13.96
CA THR A 379 6.27 3.83 12.78
C THR A 379 7.14 3.49 11.57
N PRO A 380 8.20 4.26 11.23
CA PRO A 380 9.15 3.88 10.19
C PRO A 380 9.78 2.50 10.35
N PHE A 381 10.07 2.09 11.58
CA PHE A 381 10.64 0.77 11.84
C PHE A 381 9.61 -0.36 11.66
N LYS A 382 8.32 -0.10 11.92
CA LYS A 382 7.24 -1.04 11.56
C LYS A 382 7.18 -1.26 10.05
N ALA A 383 7.20 -0.19 9.26
CA ALA A 383 7.19 -0.27 7.79
C ALA A 383 8.39 -1.09 7.27
N ALA A 384 9.59 -0.82 7.80
CA ALA A 384 10.80 -1.54 7.44
C ALA A 384 10.77 -3.01 7.87
N ALA A 385 10.24 -3.31 9.06
CA ALA A 385 10.10 -4.67 9.58
C ALA A 385 9.16 -5.51 8.71
N ASP A 386 8.03 -4.96 8.27
CA ASP A 386 7.11 -5.66 7.36
C ASP A 386 7.79 -5.98 6.03
N ALA A 387 8.53 -5.03 5.47
CA ALA A 387 9.28 -5.23 4.25
C ALA A 387 10.36 -6.32 4.40
N TRP A 388 11.05 -6.32 5.54
CA TRP A 388 12.06 -7.32 5.90
C TRP A 388 11.47 -8.72 6.08
N CYS A 389 10.34 -8.82 6.79
CA CYS A 389 9.71 -10.11 7.12
C CYS A 389 8.95 -10.72 5.94
N HIS A 390 8.07 -9.91 5.29
CA HIS A 390 7.07 -10.42 4.35
C HIS A 390 7.56 -10.40 2.90
N MET A 391 8.28 -9.35 2.51
CA MET A 391 8.75 -9.15 1.14
C MET A 391 10.23 -9.44 0.96
N ASP A 392 10.89 -9.86 2.05
CA ASP A 392 12.32 -10.22 2.06
C ASP A 392 13.22 -9.12 1.47
N ILE A 393 12.87 -7.84 1.73
CA ILE A 393 13.70 -6.72 1.26
C ILE A 393 15.00 -6.68 2.04
N ARG A 394 16.11 -6.62 1.31
CA ARG A 394 17.47 -6.72 1.86
C ARG A 394 18.48 -5.95 1.02
N LYS A 395 19.71 -5.86 1.50
CA LYS A 395 20.84 -5.27 0.77
C LYS A 395 20.95 -5.83 -0.64
N GLY A 396 21.10 -4.95 -1.61
CA GLY A 396 21.19 -5.28 -3.04
C GLY A 396 19.86 -5.33 -3.77
N ASP A 397 18.72 -5.29 -3.07
CA ASP A 397 17.43 -5.16 -3.73
C ASP A 397 17.21 -3.77 -4.30
N ILE A 398 16.42 -3.71 -5.37
CA ILE A 398 15.96 -2.50 -6.03
C ILE A 398 14.44 -2.53 -5.99
N VAL A 399 13.88 -1.63 -5.18
CA VAL A 399 12.46 -1.63 -4.82
C VAL A 399 11.74 -0.51 -5.56
N ALA A 400 10.76 -0.85 -6.37
CA ALA A 400 9.87 0.10 -7.03
C ALA A 400 8.44 -0.09 -6.53
N TRP A 401 7.77 1.02 -6.27
CA TRP A 401 6.32 1.04 -5.98
C TRP A 401 5.72 2.31 -6.55
N PRO A 402 4.88 2.24 -7.59
CA PRO A 402 4.14 3.41 -8.08
C PRO A 402 3.22 3.97 -6.99
N THR A 403 3.66 5.03 -6.35
CA THR A 403 2.97 5.67 -5.22
C THR A 403 3.31 7.15 -5.12
N ASN A 404 2.88 7.80 -4.06
CA ASN A 404 3.15 9.20 -3.74
C ASN A 404 3.33 9.36 -2.23
N LEU A 405 4.11 10.35 -1.79
CA LEU A 405 4.30 10.64 -0.36
C LEU A 405 3.00 11.03 0.37
N GLY A 406 1.97 11.42 -0.35
CA GLY A 406 0.63 11.68 0.21
C GLY A 406 -0.14 10.43 0.64
N TRP A 407 0.32 9.24 0.29
CA TRP A 407 -0.24 7.94 0.66
C TRP A 407 0.73 7.17 1.54
N MET A 408 0.20 6.26 2.37
CA MET A 408 1.00 5.44 3.28
C MET A 408 2.19 4.75 2.60
N MET A 409 1.99 4.23 1.38
CA MET A 409 3.03 3.49 0.67
C MET A 409 4.19 4.36 0.18
N GLY A 410 4.06 5.69 0.14
CA GLY A 410 5.15 6.61 -0.16
C GLY A 410 6.23 6.61 0.93
N PRO A 411 5.93 7.05 2.14
CA PRO A 411 6.84 6.92 3.29
C PRO A 411 7.26 5.48 3.55
N TRP A 412 6.35 4.51 3.39
CA TRP A 412 6.66 3.09 3.51
C TRP A 412 7.81 2.69 2.58
N LEU A 413 7.74 3.06 1.29
CA LEU A 413 8.79 2.76 0.30
C LEU A 413 10.15 3.33 0.71
N VAL A 414 10.18 4.55 1.23
CA VAL A 414 11.41 5.20 1.69
C VAL A 414 12.05 4.38 2.82
N TYR A 415 11.30 4.10 3.87
CA TYR A 415 11.82 3.40 5.05
C TYR A 415 12.07 1.91 4.79
N ALA A 416 11.16 1.23 4.09
CA ALA A 416 11.29 -0.17 3.71
C ALA A 416 12.58 -0.44 2.93
N SER A 417 12.94 0.48 2.02
CA SER A 417 14.15 0.35 1.22
C SER A 417 15.39 0.76 2.00
N LEU A 418 15.43 1.99 2.52
CA LEU A 418 16.65 2.56 3.08
C LEU A 418 17.09 1.88 4.38
N LEU A 419 16.15 1.53 5.28
CA LEU A 419 16.47 0.84 6.54
C LEU A 419 16.90 -0.62 6.35
N ASN A 420 16.52 -1.25 5.22
CA ASN A 420 16.91 -2.63 4.90
C ASN A 420 18.13 -2.73 3.95
N GLY A 421 18.78 -1.62 3.64
CA GLY A 421 19.96 -1.65 2.78
C GLY A 421 19.62 -1.76 1.27
N ALA A 422 18.36 -1.58 0.87
CA ALA A 422 17.91 -1.66 -0.51
C ALA A 422 17.94 -0.28 -1.22
N CYS A 423 17.87 -0.29 -2.54
CA CYS A 423 17.79 0.89 -3.40
C CYS A 423 16.34 1.19 -3.73
N ILE A 424 15.95 2.47 -3.73
CA ILE A 424 14.63 2.92 -4.19
C ILE A 424 14.69 3.14 -5.70
N ALA A 425 13.73 2.63 -6.46
CA ALA A 425 13.57 2.94 -7.88
C ALA A 425 12.35 3.83 -8.10
N LEU A 426 12.55 5.01 -8.67
CA LEU A 426 11.54 6.05 -8.87
C LEU A 426 11.34 6.31 -10.37
N TYR A 427 10.10 6.18 -10.83
CA TYR A 427 9.71 6.61 -12.16
C TYR A 427 8.87 7.88 -12.07
N ASN A 428 9.43 8.99 -12.53
CA ASN A 428 8.72 10.27 -12.55
C ASN A 428 7.88 10.39 -13.82
N GLY A 429 6.72 9.78 -13.83
CA GLY A 429 5.80 9.71 -14.96
C GLY A 429 4.60 8.82 -14.66
N SER A 430 3.82 8.52 -15.70
CA SER A 430 2.71 7.58 -15.61
C SER A 430 3.21 6.14 -15.54
N PRO A 431 2.83 5.34 -14.52
CA PRO A 431 3.24 3.93 -14.45
C PRO A 431 2.46 3.01 -15.40
N LEU A 432 1.53 3.54 -16.20
CA LEU A 432 0.61 2.74 -17.00
C LEU A 432 1.17 2.31 -18.37
N GLY A 433 2.17 3.02 -18.86
CA GLY A 433 2.71 2.84 -20.21
C GLY A 433 3.92 1.91 -20.32
N SER A 434 4.35 1.63 -21.54
CA SER A 434 5.52 0.82 -21.87
C SER A 434 6.83 1.42 -21.37
N SER A 435 6.93 2.75 -21.28
CA SER A 435 8.08 3.44 -20.70
C SER A 435 8.36 3.04 -19.26
N PHE A 436 7.30 2.84 -18.45
CA PHE A 436 7.45 2.30 -17.11
C PHE A 436 7.94 0.85 -17.13
N ALA A 437 7.38 0.02 -18.01
CA ALA A 437 7.81 -1.38 -18.14
C ALA A 437 9.30 -1.49 -18.55
N LYS A 438 9.73 -0.60 -19.44
CA LYS A 438 11.16 -0.46 -19.82
C LYS A 438 12.00 0.00 -18.64
N PHE A 439 11.53 0.96 -17.84
CA PHE A 439 12.23 1.41 -16.64
C PHE A 439 12.44 0.27 -15.64
N VAL A 440 11.43 -0.56 -15.40
CA VAL A 440 11.53 -1.73 -14.50
C VAL A 440 12.64 -2.68 -14.96
N GLN A 441 12.72 -2.95 -16.27
CA GLN A 441 13.80 -3.74 -16.87
C GLN A 441 15.17 -3.07 -16.70
N ASP A 442 15.30 -1.82 -17.11
CA ASP A 442 16.58 -1.11 -17.19
C ASP A 442 17.16 -0.81 -15.79
N ALA A 443 16.29 -0.47 -14.84
CA ALA A 443 16.66 -0.27 -13.44
C ALA A 443 16.97 -1.59 -12.71
N LYS A 444 16.68 -2.75 -13.31
CA LYS A 444 16.84 -4.08 -12.69
C LYS A 444 16.07 -4.21 -11.39
N VAL A 445 14.80 -3.79 -11.41
CA VAL A 445 13.93 -3.87 -10.24
C VAL A 445 13.81 -5.31 -9.77
N THR A 446 14.04 -5.55 -8.48
CA THR A 446 13.97 -6.89 -7.86
C THR A 446 12.69 -7.11 -7.06
N MET A 447 12.10 -6.03 -6.55
CA MET A 447 10.79 -6.04 -5.89
C MET A 447 9.92 -4.94 -6.50
N LEU A 448 8.78 -5.35 -7.08
CA LEU A 448 7.83 -4.43 -7.71
C LEU A 448 6.50 -4.43 -6.97
N GLY A 449 6.20 -3.31 -6.32
CA GLY A 449 4.88 -3.08 -5.74
C GLY A 449 3.87 -2.66 -6.79
N VAL A 450 2.64 -3.14 -6.64
CA VAL A 450 1.54 -2.86 -7.56
C VAL A 450 0.25 -2.49 -6.81
N ILE A 451 -0.64 -1.85 -7.55
CA ILE A 451 -2.05 -1.67 -7.23
C ILE A 451 -2.82 -2.48 -8.29
N PRO A 452 -3.82 -3.30 -7.94
CA PRO A 452 -4.52 -4.17 -8.88
C PRO A 452 -5.03 -3.49 -10.16
N SER A 453 -5.52 -2.26 -10.08
CA SER A 453 -5.97 -1.49 -11.26
C SER A 453 -4.85 -1.17 -12.25
N ILE A 454 -3.61 -1.00 -11.79
CA ILE A 454 -2.44 -0.83 -12.66
C ILE A 454 -2.15 -2.13 -13.43
N VAL A 455 -2.21 -3.28 -12.74
CA VAL A 455 -2.01 -4.60 -13.36
C VAL A 455 -3.04 -4.85 -14.46
N ARG A 456 -4.31 -4.53 -14.18
CA ARG A 456 -5.40 -4.60 -15.19
C ARG A 456 -5.06 -3.77 -16.42
N THR A 457 -4.60 -2.55 -16.23
CA THR A 457 -4.24 -1.66 -17.34
C THR A 457 -3.08 -2.23 -18.14
N TRP A 458 -2.02 -2.70 -17.50
CA TRP A 458 -0.89 -3.34 -18.20
C TRP A 458 -1.31 -4.56 -19.02
N LYS A 459 -2.15 -5.41 -18.44
CA LYS A 459 -2.69 -6.60 -19.12
C LYS A 459 -3.53 -6.22 -20.33
N THR A 460 -4.48 -5.30 -20.16
CA THR A 460 -5.43 -4.89 -21.20
C THR A 460 -4.73 -4.16 -22.36
N ALA A 461 -3.81 -3.26 -22.04
CA ALA A 461 -3.08 -2.49 -23.03
C ALA A 461 -1.79 -3.17 -23.52
N ASN A 462 -1.45 -4.36 -22.99
CA ASN A 462 -0.24 -5.13 -23.32
C ASN A 462 1.07 -4.32 -23.23
N THR A 463 1.15 -3.38 -22.28
CA THR A 463 2.26 -2.42 -22.18
C THR A 463 3.57 -3.02 -21.69
N THR A 464 3.55 -4.24 -21.15
CA THR A 464 4.75 -4.94 -20.66
C THR A 464 5.35 -5.92 -21.66
N ALA A 465 4.74 -6.08 -22.85
CA ALA A 465 5.21 -7.00 -23.86
C ALA A 465 6.63 -6.61 -24.36
N GLY A 466 7.48 -7.61 -24.53
CA GLY A 466 8.84 -7.44 -25.04
C GLY A 466 9.86 -6.91 -24.03
N TYR A 467 9.45 -6.66 -22.77
CA TYR A 467 10.38 -6.25 -21.71
C TYR A 467 10.72 -7.43 -20.77
N ASP A 468 11.98 -7.50 -20.37
CA ASP A 468 12.50 -8.54 -19.47
C ASP A 468 12.32 -8.13 -17.99
N TRP A 469 11.44 -8.84 -17.29
CA TRP A 469 11.19 -8.68 -15.86
C TRP A 469 11.76 -9.85 -15.02
N SER A 470 12.68 -10.61 -15.57
CA SER A 470 13.30 -11.79 -14.90
C SER A 470 14.09 -11.42 -13.65
N ALA A 471 14.54 -10.16 -13.51
CA ALA A 471 15.20 -9.68 -12.31
C ALA A 471 14.28 -9.58 -11.09
N ILE A 472 12.97 -9.52 -11.28
CA ILE A 472 11.98 -9.44 -10.20
C ILE A 472 12.01 -10.74 -9.39
N ARG A 473 12.16 -10.61 -8.06
CA ARG A 473 12.10 -11.73 -7.10
C ARG A 473 10.70 -11.90 -6.53
N CYS A 474 9.98 -10.79 -6.33
CA CYS A 474 8.59 -10.79 -5.89
C CYS A 474 7.85 -9.53 -6.32
N PHE A 475 6.53 -9.63 -6.29
CA PHE A 475 5.62 -8.49 -6.33
C PHE A 475 5.03 -8.27 -4.93
N GLY A 476 4.71 -7.02 -4.61
CA GLY A 476 3.83 -6.68 -3.51
C GLY A 476 2.51 -6.13 -4.07
N SER A 477 1.37 -6.49 -3.53
CA SER A 477 0.07 -5.99 -3.96
C SER A 477 -0.70 -5.40 -2.78
N THR A 478 -1.21 -4.17 -2.92
CA THR A 478 -1.99 -3.51 -1.88
C THR A 478 -2.94 -2.46 -2.45
N GLY A 479 -3.83 -1.97 -1.60
CA GLY A 479 -4.67 -0.80 -1.86
C GLY A 479 -6.05 -1.12 -2.40
N GLU A 480 -6.22 -2.18 -3.16
CA GLU A 480 -7.47 -2.61 -3.79
C GLU A 480 -7.67 -4.12 -3.66
N ALA A 481 -8.89 -4.58 -3.91
CA ALA A 481 -9.16 -6.01 -4.06
C ALA A 481 -8.51 -6.54 -5.35
N SER A 482 -7.78 -7.63 -5.22
CA SER A 482 -7.06 -8.28 -6.30
C SER A 482 -7.96 -9.18 -7.14
N ASN A 483 -7.58 -9.40 -8.41
CA ASN A 483 -8.25 -10.31 -9.33
C ASN A 483 -7.33 -11.49 -9.66
N VAL A 484 -7.88 -12.70 -9.61
CA VAL A 484 -7.12 -13.96 -9.81
C VAL A 484 -6.44 -13.99 -11.18
N ASP A 485 -7.14 -13.67 -12.26
CA ASP A 485 -6.59 -13.72 -13.63
C ASP A 485 -5.56 -12.61 -13.88
N GLU A 486 -5.72 -11.45 -13.27
CA GLU A 486 -4.75 -10.35 -13.37
C GLU A 486 -3.46 -10.71 -12.64
N HIS A 487 -3.55 -11.33 -11.48
CA HIS A 487 -2.40 -11.79 -10.71
C HIS A 487 -1.70 -13.00 -11.35
N LEU A 488 -2.47 -13.95 -11.89
CA LEU A 488 -1.89 -15.07 -12.66
C LEU A 488 -1.08 -14.54 -13.86
N TRP A 489 -1.64 -13.55 -14.57
CA TRP A 489 -0.95 -12.88 -15.67
C TRP A 489 0.32 -12.18 -15.21
N LEU A 490 0.25 -11.43 -14.10
CA LEU A 490 1.39 -10.70 -13.54
C LEU A 490 2.53 -11.66 -13.16
N MET A 491 2.21 -12.77 -12.48
CA MET A 491 3.21 -13.80 -12.16
C MET A 491 3.89 -14.34 -13.41
N GLY A 492 3.11 -14.57 -14.47
CA GLY A 492 3.62 -15.03 -15.77
C GLY A 492 4.65 -14.07 -16.40
N ARG A 493 4.52 -12.75 -16.15
CA ARG A 493 5.48 -11.74 -16.64
C ARG A 493 6.87 -11.83 -16.00
N ALA A 494 6.98 -12.40 -14.79
CA ALA A 494 8.22 -12.56 -14.05
C ALA A 494 8.52 -14.04 -13.71
N LEU A 495 8.24 -14.96 -14.64
CA LEU A 495 8.54 -16.39 -14.48
C LEU A 495 7.96 -16.97 -13.18
N TYR A 496 6.72 -16.65 -12.90
CA TYR A 496 5.94 -17.14 -11.75
C TYR A 496 6.58 -16.84 -10.37
N LYS A 497 7.15 -15.64 -10.22
CA LYS A 497 7.55 -15.15 -8.90
C LYS A 497 6.31 -14.85 -8.04
N PRO A 498 6.42 -14.98 -6.69
CA PRO A 498 5.27 -14.78 -5.82
C PRO A 498 4.76 -13.35 -5.85
N ILE A 499 3.46 -13.20 -5.63
CA ILE A 499 2.82 -11.93 -5.29
C ILE A 499 2.51 -11.97 -3.80
N ILE A 500 3.12 -11.09 -3.03
CA ILE A 500 2.86 -10.93 -1.61
C ILE A 500 1.71 -9.93 -1.46
N GLU A 501 0.53 -10.44 -1.19
CA GLU A 501 -0.62 -9.61 -0.82
C GLU A 501 -0.35 -8.93 0.51
N TYR A 502 -0.65 -7.65 0.62
CA TYR A 502 -0.33 -6.84 1.78
C TYR A 502 -1.48 -5.90 2.12
N CYS A 503 -2.16 -6.14 3.22
CA CYS A 503 -3.23 -5.29 3.70
C CYS A 503 -2.87 -4.65 5.03
N GLY A 504 -3.03 -3.34 5.08
CA GLY A 504 -2.68 -2.54 6.24
C GLY A 504 -3.54 -1.31 6.38
N GLY A 505 -3.08 -0.39 7.19
CA GLY A 505 -3.76 0.89 7.41
C GLY A 505 -2.76 2.00 7.71
N THR A 506 -3.12 3.21 7.31
CA THR A 506 -2.34 4.42 7.61
C THR A 506 -2.07 4.54 9.12
N GLU A 507 -3.06 4.22 9.93
CA GLU A 507 -3.01 4.26 11.40
C GLU A 507 -2.16 3.14 12.02
N ILE A 508 -1.83 2.10 11.25
CA ILE A 508 -1.00 0.98 11.70
C ILE A 508 0.46 1.20 11.28
N GLY A 509 0.67 2.03 10.25
CA GLY A 509 1.99 2.28 9.69
C GLY A 509 2.58 1.08 8.95
N GLY A 510 1.76 0.08 8.68
CA GLY A 510 2.15 -1.17 8.05
C GLY A 510 0.97 -2.10 7.83
N GLY A 511 1.26 -3.39 7.62
CA GLY A 511 0.29 -4.45 7.43
C GLY A 511 -0.21 -5.07 8.72
N PHE A 512 -1.41 -5.64 8.66
CA PHE A 512 -1.97 -6.53 9.69
C PHE A 512 -2.21 -7.95 9.13
N VAL A 513 -2.29 -8.10 7.81
CA VAL A 513 -2.35 -9.39 7.11
C VAL A 513 -1.52 -9.31 5.84
N SER A 514 -0.85 -10.40 5.49
CA SER A 514 0.10 -10.42 4.37
C SER A 514 0.29 -11.84 3.81
N GLY A 515 1.29 -12.00 2.95
CA GLY A 515 1.90 -13.24 2.54
C GLY A 515 3.32 -13.39 3.08
N SER A 516 4.00 -14.46 2.72
CA SER A 516 5.39 -14.70 3.08
C SER A 516 6.09 -15.60 2.05
N PHE A 517 7.39 -15.43 1.87
CA PHE A 517 8.24 -16.37 1.11
C PHE A 517 8.37 -17.76 1.75
N LEU A 518 7.90 -17.91 2.98
CA LEU A 518 7.96 -19.18 3.72
C LEU A 518 6.63 -19.94 3.73
N GLN A 519 5.63 -19.46 2.98
CA GLN A 519 4.31 -20.09 2.90
C GLN A 519 3.81 -20.18 1.46
N PRO A 520 2.98 -21.20 1.12
CA PRO A 520 2.25 -21.21 -0.15
C PRO A 520 1.44 -19.93 -0.32
N GLN A 521 1.42 -19.39 -1.54
CA GLN A 521 0.62 -18.21 -1.89
C GLN A 521 -0.49 -18.61 -2.84
N SER A 522 -1.73 -18.28 -2.49
CA SER A 522 -2.87 -18.32 -3.41
C SER A 522 -3.08 -16.95 -4.05
N LEU A 523 -3.69 -16.92 -5.23
CA LEU A 523 -3.97 -15.68 -5.95
C LEU A 523 -5.09 -14.90 -5.26
N ALA A 524 -4.91 -13.59 -5.13
CA ALA A 524 -5.87 -12.67 -4.52
C ALA A 524 -6.26 -13.04 -3.08
N ALA A 525 -5.35 -13.69 -2.33
CA ALA A 525 -5.57 -14.12 -0.96
C ALA A 525 -4.35 -13.80 -0.09
N PHE A 526 -4.58 -13.50 1.18
CA PHE A 526 -3.52 -13.33 2.18
C PHE A 526 -3.26 -14.66 2.87
N SER A 527 -2.00 -14.99 3.13
CA SER A 527 -1.61 -16.30 3.68
C SER A 527 -1.46 -16.30 5.19
N THR A 528 -1.28 -15.14 5.82
CA THR A 528 -0.90 -15.05 7.24
C THR A 528 -1.25 -13.69 7.84
N PRO A 529 -1.61 -13.61 9.12
CA PRO A 529 -1.51 -12.36 9.85
C PRO A 529 -0.08 -11.81 9.76
N ALA A 530 0.07 -10.50 9.76
CA ALA A 530 1.40 -9.90 9.73
C ALA A 530 2.16 -10.24 11.02
N MET A 531 3.49 -10.29 10.90
CA MET A 531 4.36 -10.57 12.05
C MET A 531 4.15 -9.53 13.15
N GLY A 532 4.01 -10.01 14.40
CA GLY A 532 3.70 -9.18 15.56
C GLY A 532 2.27 -8.63 15.62
N CYS A 533 1.36 -9.08 14.75
CA CYS A 533 -0.04 -8.67 14.73
C CYS A 533 -0.98 -9.84 15.03
N SER A 534 -1.93 -9.60 15.94
CA SER A 534 -3.06 -10.50 16.19
C SER A 534 -4.26 -10.05 15.38
N LEU A 535 -4.86 -10.98 14.64
CA LEU A 535 -6.02 -10.74 13.78
C LEU A 535 -7.20 -11.58 14.24
N PHE A 536 -8.37 -10.97 14.38
CA PHE A 536 -9.60 -11.61 14.79
C PHE A 536 -10.71 -11.27 13.81
N ILE A 537 -11.57 -12.26 13.51
CA ILE A 537 -12.80 -12.06 12.76
C ILE A 537 -13.94 -12.18 13.78
N LEU A 538 -14.76 -11.15 13.89
CA LEU A 538 -15.88 -11.11 14.81
C LEU A 538 -17.11 -11.71 14.14
N GLY A 539 -17.75 -12.68 14.83
CA GLY A 539 -19.04 -13.23 14.42
C GLY A 539 -20.20 -12.25 14.61
N ASP A 540 -21.39 -12.66 14.23
CA ASP A 540 -22.61 -11.85 14.35
C ASP A 540 -22.94 -11.52 15.82
N ASP A 541 -22.45 -12.30 16.77
CA ASP A 541 -22.55 -12.07 18.23
C ASP A 541 -21.52 -11.04 18.75
N GLY A 542 -20.65 -10.52 17.87
CA GLY A 542 -19.61 -9.57 18.21
C GLY A 542 -18.38 -10.18 18.89
N HIS A 543 -18.30 -11.52 19.01
CA HIS A 543 -17.15 -12.21 19.59
C HIS A 543 -16.21 -12.79 18.53
N PRO A 544 -14.89 -12.95 18.82
CA PRO A 544 -13.96 -13.58 17.92
C PRO A 544 -14.33 -15.02 17.56
N ILE A 545 -14.38 -15.32 16.26
CA ILE A 545 -14.48 -16.69 15.75
C ILE A 545 -13.15 -17.40 16.05
N PRO A 546 -13.16 -18.64 16.59
CA PRO A 546 -11.93 -19.40 16.86
C PRO A 546 -11.01 -19.50 15.65
N HIS A 547 -9.69 -19.43 15.84
CA HIS A 547 -8.70 -19.33 14.76
C HIS A 547 -8.65 -20.55 13.81
N ASP A 548 -9.12 -21.69 14.25
CA ASP A 548 -9.22 -22.94 13.50
C ASP A 548 -10.54 -23.11 12.73
N VAL A 549 -11.50 -22.17 12.93
CA VAL A 549 -12.83 -22.22 12.31
C VAL A 549 -12.91 -21.22 11.17
N PRO A 550 -13.31 -21.64 9.93
CA PRO A 550 -13.62 -20.72 8.85
C PRO A 550 -14.76 -19.78 9.25
N GLY A 551 -14.71 -18.55 8.74
CA GLY A 551 -15.77 -17.60 9.03
C GLY A 551 -15.57 -16.26 8.36
N ILE A 552 -16.65 -15.48 8.31
CA ILE A 552 -16.67 -14.12 7.77
C ILE A 552 -17.25 -13.16 8.81
N GLY A 553 -16.68 -11.98 8.92
CA GLY A 553 -17.15 -10.96 9.86
C GLY A 553 -16.30 -9.70 9.88
N GLU A 554 -16.59 -8.80 10.82
CA GLU A 554 -15.80 -7.57 11.00
C GLU A 554 -14.41 -7.92 11.54
N LEU A 555 -13.40 -7.30 10.95
CA LEU A 555 -12.01 -7.43 11.35
C LEU A 555 -11.74 -6.64 12.63
N ALA A 556 -11.20 -7.30 13.63
CA ALA A 556 -10.61 -6.70 14.81
C ALA A 556 -9.13 -7.09 14.94
N LEU A 557 -8.35 -6.23 15.56
CA LEU A 557 -6.92 -6.44 15.77
C LEU A 557 -6.60 -6.48 17.27
N GLY A 558 -5.58 -7.22 17.65
CA GLY A 558 -5.00 -7.10 18.99
C GLY A 558 -4.47 -5.67 19.20
N PRO A 559 -4.57 -5.13 20.41
CA PRO A 559 -4.18 -3.75 20.68
C PRO A 559 -2.66 -3.51 20.63
N LEU A 560 -1.86 -4.53 20.93
CA LEU A 560 -0.40 -4.41 20.99
C LEU A 560 0.20 -4.47 19.57
N MET A 561 0.25 -3.32 18.91
CA MET A 561 0.83 -3.19 17.57
C MET A 561 1.98 -2.20 17.60
N PHE A 562 3.19 -2.69 17.37
CA PHE A 562 4.38 -1.85 17.29
C PHE A 562 4.25 -0.81 16.18
N GLY A 563 4.58 0.44 16.47
CA GLY A 563 4.59 1.54 15.51
C GLY A 563 3.22 2.06 15.07
N ALA A 564 2.12 1.45 15.53
CA ALA A 564 0.78 1.98 15.25
C ALA A 564 0.57 3.34 15.91
N SER A 565 -0.22 4.20 15.24
CA SER A 565 -0.62 5.49 15.80
C SER A 565 -1.45 5.31 17.06
N SER A 566 -1.11 6.03 18.12
CA SER A 566 -1.80 6.05 19.41
C SER A 566 -2.71 7.27 19.59
N SER A 567 -2.78 8.15 18.59
CA SER A 567 -3.57 9.39 18.64
C SER A 567 -4.11 9.77 17.26
N LEU A 568 -5.08 10.65 17.25
CA LEU A 568 -5.57 11.38 16.08
C LEU A 568 -5.53 12.86 16.38
N LEU A 569 -5.21 13.71 15.40
CA LEU A 569 -5.11 15.16 15.63
C LEU A 569 -6.47 15.85 15.70
N ASN A 570 -7.48 15.31 15.04
CA ASN A 570 -8.80 15.90 14.89
C ASN A 570 -9.97 14.98 15.31
N ALA A 571 -9.67 13.91 16.03
CA ALA A 571 -10.68 12.98 16.56
C ALA A 571 -10.18 12.31 17.84
N ASP A 572 -11.09 11.77 18.64
CA ASP A 572 -10.75 10.96 19.79
C ASP A 572 -10.37 9.54 19.36
N HIS A 573 -9.10 9.17 19.59
CA HIS A 573 -8.54 7.88 19.16
C HIS A 573 -9.25 6.69 19.81
N TYR A 574 -9.56 6.76 21.11
CA TYR A 574 -10.24 5.67 21.80
C TYR A 574 -11.67 5.48 21.28
N ASN A 575 -12.42 6.57 21.09
CA ASN A 575 -13.77 6.50 20.55
C ASN A 575 -13.80 5.92 19.13
N VAL A 576 -12.79 6.19 18.30
CA VAL A 576 -12.74 5.70 16.91
C VAL A 576 -12.40 4.21 16.86
N TYR A 577 -11.42 3.77 17.65
CA TYR A 577 -10.84 2.45 17.45
C TYR A 577 -11.18 1.42 18.53
N TYR A 578 -11.60 1.82 19.72
CA TYR A 578 -11.80 0.89 20.85
C TYR A 578 -13.20 0.91 21.44
N LYS A 579 -13.91 2.02 21.38
CA LYS A 579 -15.24 2.13 21.98
C LYS A 579 -16.21 1.08 21.41
N GLY A 580 -16.79 0.27 22.30
CA GLY A 580 -17.76 -0.77 21.93
C GLY A 580 -17.14 -2.03 21.33
N MET A 581 -15.81 -2.15 21.34
CA MET A 581 -15.14 -3.38 20.91
C MET A 581 -15.11 -4.42 22.04
N PRO A 582 -15.11 -5.73 21.69
CA PRO A 582 -15.05 -6.79 22.68
C PRO A 582 -13.68 -6.84 23.39
N VAL A 583 -13.72 -7.37 24.61
CA VAL A 583 -12.51 -7.71 25.37
C VAL A 583 -12.20 -9.21 25.13
N TRP A 584 -10.97 -9.49 24.76
CA TRP A 584 -10.47 -10.83 24.52
C TRP A 584 -9.18 -11.06 25.31
N ASN A 585 -9.14 -12.12 26.12
CA ASN A 585 -7.99 -12.42 26.99
C ASN A 585 -7.51 -11.21 27.82
N GLY A 586 -8.47 -10.45 28.38
CA GLY A 586 -8.19 -9.29 29.23
C GLY A 586 -7.78 -8.02 28.47
N LYS A 587 -7.74 -8.03 27.14
CA LYS A 587 -7.37 -6.87 26.31
C LYS A 587 -8.55 -6.46 25.42
N ILE A 588 -8.84 -5.17 25.32
CA ILE A 588 -9.84 -4.66 24.40
C ILE A 588 -9.29 -4.74 22.97
N LEU A 589 -10.08 -5.30 22.06
CA LEU A 589 -9.68 -5.39 20.66
C LEU A 589 -9.80 -4.05 19.96
N ARG A 590 -8.97 -3.83 18.95
CA ARG A 590 -8.96 -2.62 18.13
C ARG A 590 -9.81 -2.83 16.87
N ARG A 591 -10.76 -1.93 16.63
CA ARG A 591 -11.55 -1.90 15.39
C ARG A 591 -10.66 -1.55 14.20
N HIS A 592 -10.82 -2.30 13.10
CA HIS A 592 -10.24 -1.91 11.83
C HIS A 592 -11.30 -1.41 10.85
N GLY A 593 -12.48 -2.04 10.83
CA GLY A 593 -13.64 -1.63 10.04
C GLY A 593 -13.67 -2.21 8.63
N ASP A 594 -12.90 -3.25 8.36
CA ASP A 594 -13.00 -4.08 7.15
C ASP A 594 -13.79 -5.36 7.48
N VAL A 595 -14.44 -5.95 6.47
CA VAL A 595 -15.01 -7.30 6.55
C VAL A 595 -14.03 -8.28 5.95
N PHE A 596 -13.68 -9.31 6.70
CA PHE A 596 -12.75 -10.36 6.29
C PHE A 596 -13.38 -11.73 6.39
N GLU A 597 -12.94 -12.61 5.51
CA GLU A 597 -13.20 -14.04 5.56
C GLU A 597 -11.91 -14.79 5.86
N ARG A 598 -11.99 -15.81 6.69
CA ARG A 598 -10.97 -16.85 6.82
C ARG A 598 -11.53 -18.13 6.22
N THR A 599 -10.86 -18.66 5.21
CA THR A 599 -11.27 -19.87 4.50
C THR A 599 -10.89 -21.12 5.28
N SER A 600 -11.46 -22.26 4.88
CA SER A 600 -11.12 -23.59 5.45
C SER A 600 -9.66 -24.01 5.23
N ARG A 601 -8.94 -23.33 4.32
CA ARG A 601 -7.51 -23.54 4.06
C ARG A 601 -6.61 -22.56 4.80
N GLY A 602 -7.18 -21.68 5.64
CA GLY A 602 -6.44 -20.71 6.44
C GLY A 602 -6.05 -19.43 5.69
N TYR A 603 -6.48 -19.24 4.44
CA TYR A 603 -6.30 -17.98 3.73
C TYR A 603 -7.33 -16.94 4.15
N TYR A 604 -6.99 -15.67 3.94
CA TYR A 604 -7.85 -14.54 4.26
C TYR A 604 -8.24 -13.79 2.99
N HIS A 605 -9.50 -13.34 2.91
CA HIS A 605 -10.03 -12.49 1.86
C HIS A 605 -10.67 -11.24 2.45
N ALA A 606 -10.42 -10.09 1.82
CA ALA A 606 -11.07 -8.83 2.16
C ALA A 606 -12.36 -8.66 1.34
N HIS A 607 -13.47 -8.41 2.02
CA HIS A 607 -14.80 -8.21 1.41
C HIS A 607 -15.27 -6.75 1.43
N GLY A 608 -14.35 -5.81 1.65
CA GLY A 608 -14.62 -4.38 1.70
C GLY A 608 -14.82 -3.87 3.12
N ARG A 609 -15.46 -2.69 3.25
CA ARG A 609 -15.61 -2.00 4.53
C ARG A 609 -16.89 -2.41 5.26
N ALA A 610 -16.80 -2.53 6.58
CA ALA A 610 -17.96 -2.65 7.47
C ALA A 610 -18.70 -1.33 7.67
N ASP A 611 -18.02 -0.19 7.46
CA ASP A 611 -18.57 1.16 7.47
C ASP A 611 -18.87 1.67 6.04
N ASP A 612 -19.42 2.89 5.93
CA ASP A 612 -19.78 3.52 4.67
C ASP A 612 -18.58 4.13 3.88
N THR A 613 -17.37 3.72 4.17
CA THR A 613 -16.17 4.12 3.43
C THR A 613 -15.99 3.24 2.21
N MET A 614 -15.71 3.84 1.06
CA MET A 614 -15.45 3.16 -0.20
C MET A 614 -13.95 3.16 -0.51
N ASN A 615 -13.50 2.17 -1.28
CA ASN A 615 -12.15 2.13 -1.83
C ASN A 615 -12.21 2.30 -3.35
N LEU A 616 -12.04 3.54 -3.81
CA LEU A 616 -12.10 3.90 -5.22
C LEU A 616 -10.68 4.04 -5.78
N GLY A 617 -10.20 3.01 -6.46
CA GLY A 617 -8.88 3.02 -7.08
C GLY A 617 -7.73 3.12 -6.05
N GLY A 618 -7.82 2.38 -4.94
CA GLY A 618 -6.84 2.42 -3.84
C GLY A 618 -6.99 3.61 -2.88
N ILE A 619 -7.93 4.52 -3.17
CA ILE A 619 -8.15 5.72 -2.35
C ILE A 619 -9.42 5.53 -1.53
N LYS A 620 -9.27 5.54 -0.21
CA LYS A 620 -10.41 5.51 0.71
C LYS A 620 -11.12 6.86 0.70
N VAL A 621 -12.45 6.84 0.52
CA VAL A 621 -13.31 8.02 0.53
C VAL A 621 -14.62 7.70 1.25
N SER A 622 -15.10 8.62 2.06
CA SER A 622 -16.41 8.47 2.71
C SER A 622 -17.55 8.69 1.71
N SER A 623 -18.60 7.88 1.82
CA SER A 623 -19.83 8.11 1.07
C SER A 623 -20.36 9.54 1.26
N VAL A 624 -20.29 10.06 2.48
CA VAL A 624 -20.76 11.40 2.83
C VAL A 624 -20.01 12.51 2.11
N GLU A 625 -18.69 12.34 1.87
CA GLU A 625 -17.90 13.34 1.11
C GLU A 625 -18.41 13.49 -0.31
N ILE A 626 -18.71 12.38 -0.97
CA ILE A 626 -19.22 12.36 -2.33
C ILE A 626 -20.68 12.88 -2.37
N GLU A 627 -21.51 12.42 -1.43
CA GLU A 627 -22.92 12.81 -1.34
C GLU A 627 -23.11 14.31 -1.16
N ARG A 628 -22.30 14.96 -0.32
CA ARG A 628 -22.33 16.43 -0.15
C ARG A 628 -22.10 17.17 -1.47
N ILE A 629 -21.27 16.63 -2.33
CA ILE A 629 -21.01 17.22 -3.65
C ILE A 629 -22.15 16.92 -4.60
N CYS A 630 -22.63 15.68 -4.64
CA CYS A 630 -23.68 15.26 -5.57
C CYS A 630 -25.03 15.91 -5.27
N ASN A 631 -25.40 16.07 -3.99
CA ASN A 631 -26.67 16.65 -3.58
C ASN A 631 -26.91 18.10 -4.06
N VAL A 632 -25.84 18.83 -4.40
CA VAL A 632 -25.93 20.23 -4.84
C VAL A 632 -25.69 20.42 -6.35
N VAL A 633 -25.53 19.33 -7.10
CA VAL A 633 -25.25 19.40 -8.53
C VAL A 633 -26.48 19.82 -9.33
N ASP A 634 -27.67 19.37 -8.91
CA ASP A 634 -28.93 19.66 -9.56
C ASP A 634 -30.03 19.94 -8.53
N SER A 635 -30.83 20.96 -8.78
CA SER A 635 -31.91 21.40 -7.86
C SER A 635 -33.08 20.43 -7.74
N SER A 636 -33.24 19.50 -8.69
CA SER A 636 -34.26 18.45 -8.66
C SER A 636 -33.94 17.32 -7.70
N ILE A 637 -32.67 17.21 -7.26
CA ILE A 637 -32.22 16.17 -6.33
C ILE A 637 -32.76 16.46 -4.93
N LEU A 638 -33.38 15.46 -4.32
CA LEU A 638 -33.76 15.48 -2.93
C LEU A 638 -32.59 15.03 -2.05
N GLU A 639 -32.03 13.86 -2.36
CA GLU A 639 -30.90 13.27 -1.67
C GLU A 639 -30.17 12.25 -2.56
N THR A 640 -28.91 11.95 -2.23
CA THR A 640 -28.13 10.90 -2.89
C THR A 640 -27.51 9.95 -1.88
N ALA A 641 -27.20 8.72 -2.30
CA ALA A 641 -26.35 7.79 -1.57
C ALA A 641 -25.24 7.30 -2.49
N ALA A 642 -24.00 7.47 -2.05
CA ALA A 642 -22.82 6.97 -2.74
C ALA A 642 -22.47 5.58 -2.26
N ILE A 643 -22.34 4.63 -3.18
CA ILE A 643 -22.17 3.21 -2.90
C ILE A 643 -20.96 2.69 -3.69
N GLY A 644 -20.00 2.09 -2.99
CA GLY A 644 -18.96 1.28 -3.62
C GLY A 644 -19.52 -0.12 -3.93
N VAL A 645 -19.55 -0.48 -5.20
CA VAL A 645 -20.06 -1.78 -5.67
C VAL A 645 -18.88 -2.60 -6.20
N PRO A 646 -18.58 -3.76 -5.61
CA PRO A 646 -17.52 -4.62 -6.12
C PRO A 646 -17.95 -5.24 -7.45
N PRO A 647 -17.10 -5.21 -8.50
CA PRO A 647 -17.43 -5.86 -9.77
C PRO A 647 -17.44 -7.39 -9.61
N PRO A 648 -18.29 -8.12 -10.38
CA PRO A 648 -18.45 -9.58 -10.26
C PRO A 648 -17.16 -10.39 -10.45
N GLN A 649 -16.20 -9.84 -11.17
CA GLN A 649 -14.93 -10.47 -11.50
C GLN A 649 -13.77 -10.06 -10.56
N GLY A 650 -14.10 -9.38 -9.45
CA GLY A 650 -13.10 -8.78 -8.56
C GLY A 650 -12.51 -7.49 -9.12
N GLY A 651 -11.73 -6.80 -8.31
CA GLY A 651 -11.10 -5.52 -8.65
C GLY A 651 -11.65 -4.36 -7.81
N PRO A 652 -11.25 -3.10 -8.14
CA PRO A 652 -11.64 -1.93 -7.36
C PRO A 652 -13.15 -1.70 -7.41
N GLU A 653 -13.67 -1.20 -6.30
CA GLU A 653 -15.08 -0.82 -6.20
C GLU A 653 -15.45 0.23 -7.24
N GLN A 654 -16.62 0.06 -7.83
CA GLN A 654 -17.23 1.03 -8.74
C GLN A 654 -18.13 1.97 -7.96
N LEU A 655 -17.98 3.27 -8.17
CA LEU A 655 -18.85 4.27 -7.54
C LEU A 655 -20.21 4.33 -8.26
N VAL A 656 -21.24 3.91 -7.56
CA VAL A 656 -22.64 4.04 -7.97
C VAL A 656 -23.34 5.07 -7.09
N ILE A 657 -24.08 5.99 -7.70
CA ILE A 657 -24.88 7.00 -6.99
C ILE A 657 -26.35 6.63 -7.11
N ALA A 658 -26.98 6.26 -5.99
CA ALA A 658 -28.42 6.20 -5.89
C ALA A 658 -28.95 7.62 -5.71
N VAL A 659 -29.96 8.02 -6.48
CA VAL A 659 -30.52 9.37 -6.47
C VAL A 659 -32.02 9.33 -6.20
N VAL A 660 -32.49 10.17 -5.29
CA VAL A 660 -33.90 10.42 -5.03
C VAL A 660 -34.23 11.82 -5.52
N PHE A 661 -35.24 11.96 -6.39
CA PHE A 661 -35.71 13.24 -6.91
C PHE A 661 -36.86 13.82 -6.09
N LYS A 662 -36.97 15.14 -6.03
CA LYS A 662 -38.03 15.84 -5.32
C LYS A 662 -39.43 15.57 -5.89
N ASN A 663 -39.53 15.41 -7.21
CA ASN A 663 -40.79 15.13 -7.94
C ASN A 663 -40.56 13.93 -8.88
N LEU A 664 -41.22 12.81 -8.59
CA LEU A 664 -41.16 11.59 -9.40
C LEU A 664 -41.83 11.71 -10.76
N GLU A 665 -42.87 12.59 -10.90
CA GLU A 665 -43.71 12.67 -12.09
C GLU A 665 -43.09 13.52 -13.24
N ASN A 666 -42.04 14.28 -12.98
CA ASN A 666 -41.40 15.17 -13.99
C ASN A 666 -39.95 14.81 -14.32
N SER A 667 -39.48 13.62 -13.98
CA SER A 667 -38.05 13.27 -14.21
C SER A 667 -37.80 12.82 -15.65
N THR A 668 -37.85 13.77 -16.60
CA THR A 668 -37.17 13.65 -17.90
C THR A 668 -35.66 13.84 -17.76
N THR A 669 -35.12 13.69 -16.54
CA THR A 669 -33.68 13.91 -16.26
C THR A 669 -32.89 12.85 -17.00
N ASP A 670 -32.05 13.26 -17.92
CA ASP A 670 -31.08 12.40 -18.58
C ASP A 670 -30.03 11.94 -17.53
N LEU A 671 -30.18 10.67 -17.11
CA LEU A 671 -29.29 10.05 -16.10
C LEU A 671 -27.85 10.05 -16.56
N GLU A 672 -27.59 9.95 -17.86
CA GLU A 672 -26.21 10.00 -18.38
C GLU A 672 -25.62 11.42 -18.30
N GLN A 673 -26.45 12.43 -18.57
CA GLN A 673 -26.03 13.82 -18.35
C GLN A 673 -25.79 14.11 -16.86
N LEU A 674 -26.65 13.60 -15.98
CA LEU A 674 -26.48 13.72 -14.53
C LEU A 674 -25.20 13.01 -14.05
N ARG A 675 -24.91 11.82 -14.58
CA ARG A 675 -23.67 11.09 -14.32
C ARG A 675 -22.43 11.91 -14.70
N LYS A 676 -22.46 12.56 -15.87
CA LYS A 676 -21.37 13.45 -16.32
C LYS A 676 -21.22 14.65 -15.39
N SER A 677 -22.32 15.21 -14.93
CA SER A 677 -22.32 16.35 -13.99
C SER A 677 -21.75 15.95 -12.63
N PHE A 678 -22.14 14.79 -12.10
CA PHE A 678 -21.54 14.22 -10.87
C PHE A 678 -20.06 13.96 -11.05
N ASN A 679 -19.63 13.33 -12.16
CA ASN A 679 -18.21 13.11 -12.45
C ASN A 679 -17.43 14.42 -12.41
N SER A 680 -17.89 15.44 -13.14
CA SER A 680 -17.23 16.74 -13.19
C SER A 680 -17.11 17.37 -11.81
N ALA A 681 -18.19 17.32 -11.01
CA ALA A 681 -18.21 17.92 -9.68
C ALA A 681 -17.28 17.17 -8.69
N VAL A 682 -17.32 15.83 -8.68
CA VAL A 682 -16.50 15.00 -7.79
C VAL A 682 -15.02 15.11 -8.17
N GLN A 683 -14.69 15.07 -9.46
CA GLN A 683 -13.32 15.20 -9.93
C GLN A 683 -12.72 16.57 -9.63
N LYS A 684 -13.52 17.64 -9.76
CA LYS A 684 -13.09 19.01 -9.50
C LYS A 684 -12.94 19.30 -8.02
N LYS A 685 -13.81 18.77 -7.17
CA LYS A 685 -13.90 19.14 -5.74
C LYS A 685 -13.21 18.17 -4.79
N LEU A 686 -13.00 16.90 -5.19
CA LEU A 686 -12.32 15.89 -4.37
C LEU A 686 -11.05 15.40 -5.06
N ASN A 687 -11.20 14.47 -6.00
CA ASN A 687 -10.05 13.83 -6.62
C ASN A 687 -10.34 13.51 -8.09
N PRO A 688 -9.46 13.89 -9.04
CA PRO A 688 -9.66 13.64 -10.47
C PRO A 688 -9.65 12.15 -10.84
N LEU A 689 -9.21 11.26 -9.93
CA LEU A 689 -9.23 9.81 -10.15
C LEU A 689 -10.58 9.18 -9.85
N PHE A 690 -11.46 9.86 -9.10
CA PHE A 690 -12.79 9.33 -8.81
C PHE A 690 -13.70 9.42 -10.04
N ARG A 691 -14.42 8.33 -10.28
CA ARG A 691 -15.35 8.25 -11.41
C ARG A 691 -16.67 7.64 -10.97
N VAL A 692 -17.77 8.35 -11.21
CA VAL A 692 -19.11 7.80 -11.07
C VAL A 692 -19.36 6.87 -12.25
N SER A 693 -19.48 5.58 -12.01
CA SER A 693 -19.73 4.55 -13.02
C SER A 693 -21.19 4.53 -13.45
N ARG A 694 -22.11 4.71 -12.48
CA ARG A 694 -23.55 4.61 -12.73
C ARG A 694 -24.35 5.52 -11.80
N VAL A 695 -25.46 6.04 -12.29
CA VAL A 695 -26.50 6.75 -11.51
C VAL A 695 -27.77 5.93 -11.57
N VAL A 696 -28.35 5.63 -10.41
CA VAL A 696 -29.54 4.80 -10.28
C VAL A 696 -30.66 5.58 -9.59
N PRO A 697 -31.78 5.88 -10.25
CA PRO A 697 -32.91 6.52 -9.60
C PRO A 697 -33.55 5.57 -8.59
N HIS A 698 -33.90 6.09 -7.44
CA HIS A 698 -34.51 5.33 -6.34
C HIS A 698 -35.72 6.11 -5.79
N PRO A 699 -36.85 5.46 -5.49
CA PRO A 699 -38.02 6.15 -4.95
C PRO A 699 -37.77 6.73 -3.55
N SER A 700 -36.99 6.04 -2.73
CA SER A 700 -36.54 6.47 -1.40
C SER A 700 -35.35 5.66 -0.96
N LEU A 701 -34.42 6.24 -0.19
CA LEU A 701 -33.29 5.48 0.36
C LEU A 701 -33.74 4.61 1.55
N PRO A 702 -33.31 3.34 1.63
CA PRO A 702 -33.58 2.50 2.79
C PRO A 702 -32.89 3.06 4.03
N ARG A 703 -33.61 3.08 5.17
CA ARG A 703 -33.12 3.70 6.40
C ARG A 703 -33.33 2.82 7.63
N THR A 704 -32.43 2.96 8.59
CA THR A 704 -32.61 2.39 9.93
C THR A 704 -33.69 3.14 10.71
N ALA A 705 -34.13 2.58 11.85
CA ALA A 705 -35.04 3.27 12.78
C ALA A 705 -34.48 4.62 13.29
N SER A 706 -33.16 4.80 13.30
CA SER A 706 -32.46 6.05 13.63
C SER A 706 -32.23 6.97 12.44
N ASN A 707 -32.92 6.75 11.33
CA ASN A 707 -32.89 7.54 10.09
C ASN A 707 -31.55 7.52 9.32
N LYS A 708 -30.64 6.58 9.58
CA LYS A 708 -29.39 6.41 8.82
C LYS A 708 -29.66 5.63 7.53
N VAL A 709 -29.05 6.07 6.41
CA VAL A 709 -29.11 5.36 5.13
C VAL A 709 -28.45 3.98 5.25
N MET A 710 -29.16 2.94 4.85
CA MET A 710 -28.67 1.55 4.87
C MET A 710 -27.97 1.21 3.54
N ARG A 711 -26.75 1.75 3.34
CA ARG A 711 -26.00 1.56 2.08
C ARG A 711 -25.65 0.09 1.81
N ARG A 712 -25.55 -0.74 2.83
CA ARG A 712 -25.40 -2.19 2.67
C ARG A 712 -26.54 -2.82 1.88
N ILE A 713 -27.78 -2.41 2.11
CA ILE A 713 -28.94 -2.91 1.35
C ILE A 713 -28.84 -2.46 -0.12
N LEU A 714 -28.55 -1.20 -0.35
CA LEU A 714 -28.36 -0.68 -1.72
C LEU A 714 -27.22 -1.41 -2.44
N ARG A 715 -26.09 -1.65 -1.76
CA ARG A 715 -24.96 -2.43 -2.30
C ARG A 715 -25.41 -3.83 -2.74
N GLN A 716 -26.13 -4.55 -1.89
CA GLN A 716 -26.64 -5.89 -2.21
C GLN A 716 -27.58 -5.88 -3.43
N GLN A 717 -28.46 -4.90 -3.52
CA GLN A 717 -29.36 -4.74 -4.68
C GLN A 717 -28.59 -4.47 -5.98
N PHE A 718 -27.55 -3.62 -5.93
CA PHE A 718 -26.76 -3.28 -7.11
C PHE A 718 -25.85 -4.42 -7.56
N VAL A 719 -25.30 -5.19 -6.64
CA VAL A 719 -24.53 -6.41 -6.96
C VAL A 719 -25.42 -7.46 -7.64
N GLN A 720 -26.65 -7.67 -7.16
CA GLN A 720 -27.60 -8.60 -7.78
C GLN A 720 -28.02 -8.17 -9.19
N GLN A 721 -28.14 -6.86 -9.43
CA GLN A 721 -28.44 -6.32 -10.76
C GLN A 721 -27.30 -6.48 -11.77
N GLU A 722 -26.07 -6.66 -11.35
CA GLU A 722 -24.92 -6.92 -12.21
C GLU A 722 -24.72 -8.41 -12.54
N GLN A 723 -25.35 -9.29 -11.75
CA GLN A 723 -25.28 -10.75 -11.97
C GLN A 723 -26.40 -11.28 -12.88
N ASN A 724 -27.48 -10.51 -13.07
CA ASN A 724 -28.58 -10.77 -13.98
C ASN A 724 -28.41 -10.00 -15.30
#